data_5d7f2a88f8c449ab14bc4df850ff883e
#
_entry.id   5d7f2a88f8c449ab14bc4df850ff883e
#
_cell.length_a   1.000
_cell.length_b   1.000
_cell.length_c   1.000
_cell.angle_alpha   90.00
_cell.angle_beta   90.00
_cell.angle_gamma   90.00
#
_symmetry.space_group_name_H-M   'P 1'
#
loop_
_entity.id
_entity.type
_entity.pdbx_description
1 polymer ?
#
loop_
_entity_poly.entity_id
_entity_poly.type
_entity_poly.pdbx_seq_one_letter_code
_entity_poly.pdbx_strand_id
1 'polypeptide(L)'
;MLSRLFRDLRGGPLAAATVALLLALPAASASARELRVGVAPALPPGATLVAADASVRSLQITITLAPRDPGALSSYADGVSSPGDADFRHFLTTSEFRAHFAQTRATVRAVERSLRAHGLKPGSLDASGLALTVRASSGAIERAFKLTLSEVRLRDGHDAIFNVQAPAVDARIAGAVQAVLGLSTLYPAQSTVARGSSNPLLAARARAASVRTRVDTGGPQPCSQAVDDAPGSGGYTADQIASHYDFSPLYEAGDKGQGVTMAVYELEPDAPSDIRAYENCYGLHTKVSYVKVDGGSGTGAGSGEAALDIDQIIGLAPKVNLLVYQGPNSNSGTGPYNTYAAIADQDKASVVSTSWGNCEPEETLAQAQSEGTVFEQMAVQGQTLVAAAGDSGSQDCWIGGAGGDSNNSLEVDDPSGQPFVTGVGGTSLELGVFNIGGNGNQTYPTANPNETVWNNSYPGLQYAATWGIAPGAGGGGISAFWPMPAYQSAAATAAPWLNVENSESSGTNCGAAAGSYCREVPDVSADADPMDGYMTYWNGQGSGGNGALSGWQSIGGTSASTPLWAAVFALAEASRACAGNLIGFANPALYALASSSQSAYASYFNDVTNDAINPAGDDNDLSASGNTAGLYEAGTGYDMATGLGTPNAANLAPALCREALQVQAAGSSRASSTRACR
;
A
#
# COMPACT_ATOMS: atom_id res chain seq x y z
N MET A 1 6.12 -76.31 -13.83
CA MET A 1 5.88 -77.65 -14.48
C MET A 1 5.98 -77.43 -15.98
N LEU A 2 7.01 -78.14 -16.52
CA LEU A 2 7.20 -78.67 -17.84
C LEU A 2 7.08 -77.69 -19.04
N SER A 3 8.16 -77.28 -19.66
CA SER A 3 9.33 -77.86 -20.32
C SER A 3 9.00 -78.85 -21.48
N ARG A 4 9.53 -78.40 -22.62
CA ARG A 4 9.91 -79.25 -23.79
C ARG A 4 8.86 -79.52 -24.87
N LEU A 5 9.16 -79.09 -26.10
CA LEU A 5 9.66 -80.07 -27.13
C LEU A 5 10.27 -79.31 -28.33
N PHE A 6 11.49 -79.73 -28.63
CA PHE A 6 12.27 -79.41 -29.84
C PHE A 6 11.89 -80.36 -31.00
N ARG A 7 11.90 -79.89 -32.26
CA ARG A 7 12.88 -80.33 -33.24
C ARG A 7 12.38 -80.29 -34.69
N ASP A 8 13.22 -79.66 -35.45
CA ASP A 8 13.63 -79.97 -36.83
C ASP A 8 12.64 -79.94 -37.99
N LEU A 9 12.93 -79.07 -38.95
CA LEU A 9 13.24 -79.53 -40.30
C LEU A 9 13.90 -78.39 -41.13
N ARG A 10 14.98 -78.80 -41.78
CA ARG A 10 15.83 -77.98 -42.67
C ARG A 10 15.21 -77.88 -44.07
N GLY A 11 15.52 -76.77 -44.78
CA GLY A 11 15.65 -76.86 -46.21
C GLY A 11 15.24 -75.64 -47.04
N GLY A 12 16.19 -74.92 -47.62
CA GLY A 12 16.08 -74.29 -48.91
C GLY A 12 15.88 -72.78 -49.02
N PRO A 13 16.68 -72.08 -49.84
CA PRO A 13 16.63 -70.63 -49.93
C PRO A 13 15.62 -70.18 -51.03
N LEU A 14 14.71 -69.25 -50.66
CA LEU A 14 13.93 -68.46 -51.63
C LEU A 14 14.02 -66.99 -51.24
N ALA A 15 14.50 -66.23 -52.24
CA ALA A 15 14.63 -64.78 -52.16
C ALA A 15 13.24 -64.14 -51.92
N ALA A 16 13.10 -63.42 -50.79
CA ALA A 16 11.94 -62.63 -50.56
C ALA A 16 12.35 -61.14 -50.56
N ALA A 17 11.82 -60.42 -51.49
CA ALA A 17 11.93 -58.95 -51.60
C ALA A 17 11.20 -58.33 -50.38
N THR A 18 11.95 -57.66 -49.53
CA THR A 18 11.40 -56.91 -48.36
C THR A 18 10.88 -55.56 -48.87
N VAL A 19 9.56 -55.42 -49.03
CA VAL A 19 8.89 -54.13 -49.18
C VAL A 19 8.81 -53.53 -47.79
N ALA A 20 9.67 -52.56 -47.51
CA ALA A 20 9.60 -51.76 -46.28
C ALA A 20 8.39 -50.79 -46.39
N LEU A 21 7.28 -51.17 -45.80
CA LEU A 21 6.15 -50.30 -45.55
C LEU A 21 6.48 -49.35 -44.42
N LEU A 22 6.97 -48.14 -44.74
CA LEU A 22 7.10 -47.05 -43.77
C LEU A 22 5.70 -46.62 -43.35
N LEU A 23 5.21 -47.16 -42.23
CA LEU A 23 4.11 -46.61 -41.47
C LEU A 23 4.56 -45.27 -40.90
N ALA A 24 4.23 -44.19 -41.61
CA ALA A 24 4.23 -42.84 -41.03
C ALA A 24 3.17 -42.82 -39.93
N LEU A 25 3.56 -43.10 -38.72
CA LEU A 25 2.79 -42.77 -37.53
C LEU A 25 2.59 -41.24 -37.55
N PRO A 26 1.36 -40.72 -37.54
CA PRO A 26 1.18 -39.31 -37.30
C PRO A 26 1.83 -38.99 -35.97
N ALA A 27 2.81 -38.07 -35.94
CA ALA A 27 3.31 -37.52 -34.72
C ALA A 27 2.09 -36.95 -33.99
N ALA A 28 1.61 -37.68 -33.00
CA ALA A 28 0.62 -37.18 -32.08
C ALA A 28 1.25 -35.91 -31.52
N SER A 29 0.71 -34.76 -31.92
CA SER A 29 1.03 -33.48 -31.29
C SER A 29 0.79 -33.70 -29.81
N ALA A 30 1.84 -33.85 -29.03
CA ALA A 30 1.73 -33.88 -27.58
C ALA A 30 1.07 -32.57 -27.24
N SER A 31 -0.23 -32.60 -26.95
CA SER A 31 -0.96 -31.46 -26.43
C SER A 31 -0.14 -30.96 -25.26
N ALA A 32 0.40 -29.77 -25.37
CA ALA A 32 1.19 -29.21 -24.29
C ALA A 32 0.29 -29.22 -23.04
N ARG A 33 0.74 -29.93 -22.02
CA ARG A 33 0.02 -29.94 -20.73
C ARG A 33 -0.06 -28.50 -20.25
N GLU A 34 -1.23 -28.05 -19.85
CA GLU A 34 -1.45 -26.73 -19.31
C GLU A 34 -1.64 -26.80 -17.80
N LEU A 35 -1.27 -25.75 -17.10
CA LEU A 35 -1.44 -25.59 -15.67
C LEU A 35 -2.13 -24.26 -15.40
N ARG A 36 -2.99 -24.24 -14.40
CA ARG A 36 -3.60 -23.02 -13.89
C ARG A 36 -2.59 -22.26 -13.04
N VAL A 37 -2.61 -20.92 -13.17
CA VAL A 37 -1.77 -19.99 -12.41
C VAL A 37 -2.68 -19.14 -11.54
N GLY A 38 -2.42 -19.10 -10.24
CA GLY A 38 -3.27 -18.43 -9.27
C GLY A 38 -4.66 -19.07 -9.10
N VAL A 39 -5.60 -18.28 -8.64
CA VAL A 39 -7.02 -18.65 -8.43
C VAL A 39 -7.91 -17.66 -9.16
N ALA A 40 -9.19 -18.00 -9.34
CA ALA A 40 -10.20 -17.05 -9.77
C ALA A 40 -10.59 -16.15 -8.59
N PRO A 41 -10.92 -14.87 -8.81
CA PRO A 41 -11.36 -13.98 -7.73
C PRO A 41 -12.70 -14.48 -7.15
N ALA A 42 -12.94 -14.22 -5.87
CA ALA A 42 -14.22 -14.42 -5.25
C ALA A 42 -15.23 -13.39 -5.77
N LEU A 43 -16.49 -13.75 -5.84
CA LEU A 43 -17.53 -12.79 -6.17
C LEU A 43 -17.93 -12.01 -4.90
N PRO A 44 -18.08 -10.68 -5.00
CA PRO A 44 -18.65 -9.91 -3.91
C PRO A 44 -20.03 -10.43 -3.53
N PRO A 45 -20.39 -10.45 -2.25
CA PRO A 45 -21.70 -10.80 -1.82
C PRO A 45 -22.77 -9.92 -2.50
N GLY A 46 -23.87 -10.55 -2.96
CA GLY A 46 -24.95 -9.82 -3.65
C GLY A 46 -24.72 -9.52 -5.13
N ALA A 47 -23.54 -9.81 -5.69
CA ALA A 47 -23.29 -9.70 -7.12
C ALA A 47 -24.23 -10.63 -7.92
N THR A 48 -24.81 -10.14 -9.00
CA THR A 48 -25.76 -10.89 -9.85
C THR A 48 -25.22 -11.05 -11.26
N LEU A 49 -25.31 -12.27 -11.80
CA LEU A 49 -24.84 -12.56 -13.16
C LEU A 49 -25.68 -11.79 -14.18
N VAL A 50 -25.02 -10.97 -15.02
CA VAL A 50 -25.64 -10.23 -16.12
C VAL A 50 -25.48 -11.02 -17.42
N ALA A 51 -24.27 -11.52 -17.71
CA ALA A 51 -23.99 -12.33 -18.87
C ALA A 51 -22.92 -13.38 -18.54
N ALA A 52 -23.15 -14.60 -19.05
CA ALA A 52 -22.19 -15.70 -18.89
C ALA A 52 -20.90 -15.46 -19.70
N ASP A 53 -21.02 -14.77 -20.83
CA ASP A 53 -19.91 -14.33 -21.66
C ASP A 53 -19.90 -12.80 -21.66
N ALA A 54 -18.79 -12.20 -21.24
CA ALA A 54 -18.64 -10.76 -21.29
C ALA A 54 -18.69 -10.27 -22.74
N SER A 55 -19.31 -9.12 -22.95
CA SER A 55 -19.37 -8.48 -24.29
C SER A 55 -17.97 -8.32 -24.85
N VAL A 56 -17.81 -8.44 -26.19
CA VAL A 56 -16.51 -8.33 -26.85
C VAL A 56 -15.91 -6.95 -26.57
N ARG A 57 -14.84 -6.94 -25.79
CA ARG A 57 -14.08 -5.72 -25.39
C ARG A 57 -12.62 -5.88 -25.75
N SER A 58 -11.94 -4.76 -25.93
CA SER A 58 -10.47 -4.75 -25.92
C SER A 58 -10.01 -4.62 -24.48
N LEU A 59 -9.25 -5.60 -24.00
CA LEU A 59 -8.68 -5.59 -22.65
C LEU A 59 -7.16 -5.41 -22.73
N GLN A 60 -6.60 -4.76 -21.72
CA GLN A 60 -5.19 -4.79 -21.42
C GLN A 60 -5.00 -5.75 -20.26
N ILE A 61 -4.11 -6.71 -20.43
CA ILE A 61 -3.67 -7.61 -19.36
C ILE A 61 -2.17 -7.47 -19.16
N THR A 62 -1.70 -7.71 -17.97
CA THR A 62 -0.27 -7.78 -17.63
C THR A 62 0.05 -9.18 -17.16
N ILE A 63 1.00 -9.84 -17.83
CA ILE A 63 1.54 -11.13 -17.42
C ILE A 63 2.76 -10.84 -16.55
N THR A 64 2.66 -11.10 -15.26
CA THR A 64 3.77 -10.96 -14.33
C THR A 64 4.61 -12.22 -14.30
N LEU A 65 5.91 -12.05 -14.19
CA LEU A 65 6.87 -13.13 -14.14
C LEU A 65 7.48 -13.20 -12.74
N ALA A 66 7.47 -14.37 -12.16
CA ALA A 66 8.15 -14.57 -10.90
C ALA A 66 9.64 -14.23 -11.04
N PRO A 67 10.30 -13.69 -10.03
CA PRO A 67 11.76 -13.60 -9.98
C PRO A 67 12.38 -14.95 -10.26
N ARG A 68 13.59 -14.96 -10.84
CA ARG A 68 14.31 -16.21 -11.14
C ARG A 68 14.55 -17.05 -9.89
N ASP A 69 14.79 -16.37 -8.78
CA ASP A 69 14.94 -16.95 -7.46
C ASP A 69 14.25 -15.99 -6.46
N PRO A 70 12.95 -16.20 -6.14
CA PRO A 70 12.22 -15.35 -5.23
C PRO A 70 12.83 -15.27 -3.83
N GLY A 71 13.35 -16.42 -3.32
CA GLY A 71 13.97 -16.46 -2.01
C GLY A 71 15.28 -15.64 -1.94
N ALA A 72 16.05 -15.63 -3.03
CA ALA A 72 17.24 -14.78 -3.10
C ALA A 72 16.87 -13.27 -3.17
N LEU A 73 15.76 -12.91 -3.82
CA LEU A 73 15.27 -11.52 -3.85
C LEU A 73 14.83 -11.08 -2.45
N SER A 74 13.95 -11.83 -1.79
CA SER A 74 13.53 -11.53 -0.42
C SER A 74 14.71 -11.43 0.54
N SER A 75 15.65 -12.38 0.47
CA SER A 75 16.84 -12.35 1.33
C SER A 75 17.71 -11.11 1.07
N TYR A 76 17.83 -10.70 -0.19
CA TYR A 76 18.58 -9.48 -0.52
C TYR A 76 17.85 -8.22 -0.04
N ALA A 77 16.52 -8.16 -0.19
CA ALA A 77 15.70 -7.04 0.29
C ALA A 77 15.76 -6.90 1.82
N ASP A 78 15.75 -8.01 2.55
CA ASP A 78 16.00 -8.02 3.99
C ASP A 78 17.42 -7.56 4.32
N GLY A 79 18.43 -8.10 3.63
CA GLY A 79 19.85 -7.81 3.88
C GLY A 79 20.21 -6.36 3.59
N VAL A 80 19.72 -5.78 2.48
CA VAL A 80 20.02 -4.38 2.12
C VAL A 80 19.46 -3.37 3.12
N SER A 81 18.44 -3.78 3.87
CA SER A 81 17.76 -2.96 4.88
C SER A 81 18.17 -3.29 6.32
N SER A 82 18.98 -4.33 6.54
CA SER A 82 19.34 -4.83 7.89
C SER A 82 20.77 -4.47 8.27
N PRO A 83 20.98 -3.61 9.30
CA PRO A 83 22.34 -3.27 9.78
C PRO A 83 23.14 -4.52 10.17
N GLY A 84 24.37 -4.62 9.65
CA GLY A 84 25.27 -5.74 9.91
C GLY A 84 25.24 -6.87 8.89
N ASP A 85 24.26 -6.89 7.98
CA ASP A 85 24.27 -7.78 6.83
C ASP A 85 25.37 -7.39 5.83
N ALA A 86 25.84 -8.37 5.04
CA ALA A 86 26.87 -8.15 4.03
C ALA A 86 26.37 -7.26 2.89
N ASP A 87 25.07 -7.32 2.58
CA ASP A 87 24.44 -6.56 1.51
C ASP A 87 23.87 -5.22 2.00
N PHE A 88 24.02 -4.91 3.31
CA PHE A 88 23.46 -3.69 3.88
C PHE A 88 23.83 -2.44 3.08
N ARG A 89 22.79 -1.73 2.61
CA ARG A 89 22.88 -0.51 1.79
C ARG A 89 23.58 -0.66 0.45
N HIS A 90 23.77 -1.86 -0.03
CA HIS A 90 24.18 -2.11 -1.40
C HIS A 90 22.96 -2.03 -2.34
N PHE A 91 22.40 -0.82 -2.46
CA PHE A 91 21.25 -0.59 -3.30
C PHE A 91 21.57 -0.85 -4.77
N LEU A 92 20.62 -1.51 -5.45
CA LEU A 92 20.74 -1.85 -6.85
C LEU A 92 20.03 -0.82 -7.72
N THR A 93 20.59 -0.55 -8.88
CA THR A 93 19.84 0.12 -9.95
C THR A 93 18.84 -0.86 -10.58
N THR A 94 17.81 -0.37 -11.28
CA THR A 94 16.87 -1.21 -12.03
C THR A 94 17.58 -2.18 -12.99
N SER A 95 18.70 -1.76 -13.59
CA SER A 95 19.48 -2.64 -14.48
C SER A 95 20.20 -3.76 -13.75
N GLU A 96 20.71 -3.50 -12.55
CA GLU A 96 21.33 -4.51 -11.67
C GLU A 96 20.26 -5.44 -11.10
N PHE A 97 19.14 -4.91 -10.62
CA PHE A 97 17.96 -5.71 -10.23
C PHE A 97 17.59 -6.72 -11.32
N ARG A 98 17.39 -6.22 -12.54
CA ARG A 98 17.08 -7.05 -13.70
C ARG A 98 18.15 -8.13 -13.95
N ALA A 99 19.42 -7.80 -13.82
CA ALA A 99 20.52 -8.76 -14.03
C ALA A 99 20.53 -9.87 -12.98
N HIS A 100 20.20 -9.52 -11.72
CA HIS A 100 20.21 -10.43 -10.59
C HIS A 100 18.94 -11.30 -10.52
N PHE A 101 17.76 -10.71 -10.70
CA PHE A 101 16.50 -11.33 -10.30
C PHE A 101 15.52 -11.60 -11.44
N ALA A 102 15.59 -10.89 -12.57
CA ALA A 102 14.68 -11.13 -13.68
C ALA A 102 14.87 -12.51 -14.32
N GLN A 103 13.82 -12.98 -14.97
CA GLN A 103 13.85 -14.22 -15.73
C GLN A 103 14.88 -14.18 -16.87
N THR A 104 15.44 -15.36 -17.20
CA THR A 104 16.40 -15.45 -18.30
C THR A 104 15.76 -15.05 -19.63
N ARG A 105 16.57 -14.54 -20.56
CA ARG A 105 16.10 -14.25 -21.93
C ARG A 105 15.49 -15.48 -22.63
N ALA A 106 15.93 -16.70 -22.24
CA ALA A 106 15.38 -17.93 -22.79
C ALA A 106 13.96 -18.20 -22.29
N THR A 107 13.73 -17.98 -20.98
CA THR A 107 12.41 -18.10 -20.34
C THR A 107 11.44 -17.05 -20.89
N VAL A 108 11.84 -15.79 -20.93
CA VAL A 108 11.01 -14.71 -21.50
C VAL A 108 10.58 -15.02 -22.93
N ARG A 109 11.52 -15.45 -23.79
CA ARG A 109 11.20 -15.89 -25.15
C ARG A 109 10.28 -17.10 -25.19
N ALA A 110 10.35 -18.00 -24.20
CA ALA A 110 9.42 -19.14 -24.11
C ALA A 110 8.00 -18.66 -23.79
N VAL A 111 7.86 -17.73 -22.84
CA VAL A 111 6.57 -17.07 -22.52
C VAL A 111 6.02 -16.36 -23.75
N GLU A 112 6.80 -15.51 -24.41
CA GLU A 112 6.38 -14.80 -25.62
C GLU A 112 5.96 -15.76 -26.76
N ARG A 113 6.68 -16.86 -26.95
CA ARG A 113 6.31 -17.86 -27.97
C ARG A 113 5.00 -18.56 -27.63
N SER A 114 4.79 -18.89 -26.34
CA SER A 114 3.54 -19.49 -25.87
C SER A 114 2.37 -18.53 -26.12
N LEU A 115 2.48 -17.26 -25.73
CA LEU A 115 1.45 -16.26 -25.97
C LEU A 115 1.11 -16.13 -27.46
N ARG A 116 2.12 -16.06 -28.33
CA ARG A 116 1.93 -16.00 -29.79
C ARG A 116 1.29 -17.27 -30.34
N ALA A 117 1.64 -18.44 -29.83
CA ALA A 117 1.04 -19.71 -30.26
C ALA A 117 -0.44 -19.80 -29.89
N HIS A 118 -0.86 -19.11 -28.82
CA HIS A 118 -2.26 -18.98 -28.41
C HIS A 118 -2.96 -17.74 -28.99
N GLY A 119 -2.34 -17.07 -29.98
CA GLY A 119 -2.94 -15.97 -30.72
C GLY A 119 -2.85 -14.60 -30.05
N LEU A 120 -2.07 -14.46 -29.00
CA LEU A 120 -1.82 -13.19 -28.35
C LEU A 120 -0.54 -12.52 -28.87
N LYS A 121 -0.53 -11.19 -28.88
CA LYS A 121 0.65 -10.39 -29.27
C LYS A 121 1.24 -9.74 -28.01
N PRO A 122 2.32 -10.29 -27.44
CA PRO A 122 2.97 -9.67 -26.30
C PRO A 122 3.57 -8.31 -26.70
N GLY A 123 3.45 -7.34 -25.80
CA GLY A 123 4.11 -6.04 -25.88
C GLY A 123 5.59 -6.15 -25.44
N SER A 124 6.14 -5.01 -25.03
CA SER A 124 7.50 -4.96 -24.49
C SER A 124 7.54 -5.51 -23.08
N LEU A 125 8.66 -6.14 -22.74
CA LEU A 125 9.03 -6.42 -21.36
C LEU A 125 9.37 -5.08 -20.68
N ASP A 126 8.95 -4.92 -19.43
CA ASP A 126 9.27 -3.75 -18.62
C ASP A 126 10.78 -3.62 -18.31
N ALA A 127 11.17 -2.57 -17.60
CA ALA A 127 12.59 -2.33 -17.31
C ALA A 127 13.15 -3.32 -16.28
N SER A 128 12.34 -3.73 -15.29
CA SER A 128 12.72 -4.77 -14.32
C SER A 128 12.90 -6.14 -14.96
N GLY A 129 12.19 -6.40 -16.06
CA GLY A 129 12.16 -7.72 -16.72
C GLY A 129 11.15 -8.68 -16.12
N LEU A 130 10.16 -8.18 -15.37
CA LEU A 130 9.18 -8.98 -14.64
C LEU A 130 7.75 -8.85 -15.16
N ALA A 131 7.47 -7.97 -16.11
CA ALA A 131 6.11 -7.84 -16.63
C ALA A 131 6.05 -7.67 -18.16
N LEU A 132 5.00 -8.25 -18.75
CA LEU A 132 4.68 -8.20 -20.18
C LEU A 132 3.24 -7.73 -20.35
N THR A 133 3.03 -6.57 -20.96
CA THR A 133 1.68 -6.10 -21.28
C THR A 133 1.17 -6.72 -22.58
N VAL A 134 -0.11 -7.11 -22.60
CA VAL A 134 -0.81 -7.65 -23.79
C VAL A 134 -2.14 -6.95 -23.97
N ARG A 135 -2.43 -6.47 -25.18
CA ARG A 135 -3.75 -5.96 -25.57
C ARG A 135 -4.42 -6.93 -26.52
N ALA A 136 -5.61 -7.39 -26.17
CA ALA A 136 -6.38 -8.34 -26.98
C ALA A 136 -7.89 -8.22 -26.71
N SER A 137 -8.71 -8.81 -27.60
CA SER A 137 -10.13 -8.93 -27.32
C SER A 137 -10.39 -9.97 -26.20
N SER A 138 -11.47 -9.78 -25.42
CA SER A 138 -11.91 -10.74 -24.39
C SER A 138 -11.91 -12.17 -24.92
N GLY A 139 -12.54 -12.45 -26.07
CA GLY A 139 -12.58 -13.79 -26.65
C GLY A 139 -11.20 -14.36 -27.09
N ALA A 140 -10.20 -13.52 -27.38
CA ALA A 140 -8.83 -13.99 -27.63
C ALA A 140 -8.14 -14.39 -26.33
N ILE A 141 -8.38 -13.64 -25.24
CA ILE A 141 -7.88 -13.91 -23.88
C ILE A 141 -8.49 -15.22 -23.36
N GLU A 142 -9.82 -15.37 -23.48
CA GLU A 142 -10.53 -16.61 -23.06
C GLU A 142 -9.96 -17.86 -23.71
N ARG A 143 -9.78 -17.81 -25.04
CA ARG A 143 -9.18 -18.93 -25.79
C ARG A 143 -7.73 -19.19 -25.38
N ALA A 144 -6.95 -18.13 -25.18
CA ALA A 144 -5.52 -18.24 -24.87
C ALA A 144 -5.29 -18.83 -23.48
N PHE A 145 -6.08 -18.44 -22.51
CA PHE A 145 -5.93 -18.84 -21.12
C PHE A 145 -6.97 -19.88 -20.65
N LYS A 146 -7.82 -20.38 -21.56
CA LYS A 146 -8.87 -21.38 -21.29
C LYS A 146 -9.72 -21.03 -20.07
N LEU A 147 -10.23 -19.84 -20.08
CA LEU A 147 -11.12 -19.31 -19.06
C LEU A 147 -12.36 -18.69 -19.70
N THR A 148 -13.35 -18.39 -18.90
CA THR A 148 -14.53 -17.62 -19.29
C THR A 148 -14.51 -16.28 -18.56
N LEU A 149 -14.74 -15.20 -19.26
CA LEU A 149 -14.98 -13.88 -18.71
C LEU A 149 -16.49 -13.67 -18.62
N SER A 150 -17.01 -13.53 -17.42
CA SER A 150 -18.42 -13.26 -17.15
C SER A 150 -18.63 -11.82 -16.72
N GLU A 151 -19.83 -11.32 -16.92
CA GLU A 151 -20.25 -9.98 -16.52
C GLU A 151 -21.25 -10.08 -15.37
N VAL A 152 -21.00 -9.36 -14.30
CA VAL A 152 -21.86 -9.29 -13.13
C VAL A 152 -22.22 -7.85 -12.84
N ARG A 153 -23.39 -7.65 -12.26
CA ARG A 153 -23.81 -6.40 -11.65
C ARG A 153 -23.50 -6.44 -10.18
N LEU A 154 -22.71 -5.49 -9.73
CA LEU A 154 -22.40 -5.27 -8.32
C LEU A 154 -23.61 -4.64 -7.61
N ARG A 155 -23.57 -4.62 -6.31
CA ARG A 155 -24.66 -4.09 -5.46
C ARG A 155 -24.90 -2.60 -5.63
N ASP A 156 -23.82 -1.84 -5.89
CA ASP A 156 -23.85 -0.43 -6.19
C ASP A 156 -24.42 -0.08 -7.58
N GLY A 157 -24.78 -1.11 -8.37
CA GLY A 157 -25.33 -0.99 -9.71
C GLY A 157 -24.31 -0.93 -10.85
N HIS A 158 -23.02 -0.99 -10.57
CA HIS A 158 -21.98 -1.06 -11.60
C HIS A 158 -21.83 -2.46 -12.17
N ASP A 159 -21.49 -2.55 -13.45
CA ASP A 159 -21.19 -3.82 -14.12
C ASP A 159 -19.69 -4.08 -14.09
N ALA A 160 -19.31 -5.26 -13.62
CA ALA A 160 -17.93 -5.72 -13.55
C ALA A 160 -17.73 -6.99 -14.38
N ILE A 161 -16.51 -7.22 -14.85
CA ILE A 161 -16.10 -8.49 -15.46
C ILE A 161 -15.19 -9.25 -14.51
N PHE A 162 -15.18 -10.58 -14.65
CA PHE A 162 -14.26 -11.44 -13.91
C PHE A 162 -14.03 -12.76 -14.65
N ASN A 163 -12.89 -13.37 -14.38
CA ASN A 163 -12.60 -14.71 -14.86
C ASN A 163 -13.18 -15.76 -13.92
N VAL A 164 -14.03 -16.62 -14.47
CA VAL A 164 -14.67 -17.72 -13.70
C VAL A 164 -13.67 -18.81 -13.30
N GLN A 165 -12.61 -18.97 -14.07
CA GLN A 165 -11.52 -19.91 -13.79
C GLN A 165 -10.18 -19.18 -13.78
N ALA A 166 -9.24 -19.66 -12.96
CA ALA A 166 -7.86 -19.20 -13.03
C ALA A 166 -7.27 -19.40 -14.44
N PRO A 167 -6.41 -18.49 -14.93
CA PRO A 167 -5.81 -18.59 -16.25
C PRO A 167 -4.93 -19.84 -16.38
N ALA A 168 -5.05 -20.55 -17.51
CA ALA A 168 -4.21 -21.69 -17.84
C ALA A 168 -3.08 -21.27 -18.79
N VAL A 169 -1.87 -21.71 -18.52
CA VAL A 169 -0.69 -21.48 -19.35
C VAL A 169 0.02 -22.80 -19.67
N ASP A 170 0.86 -22.84 -20.69
CA ASP A 170 1.67 -24.01 -20.98
C ASP A 170 2.51 -24.43 -19.76
N ALA A 171 2.48 -25.69 -19.38
CA ALA A 171 3.20 -26.21 -18.20
C ALA A 171 4.70 -25.89 -18.19
N ARG A 172 5.30 -25.68 -19.39
CA ARG A 172 6.71 -25.32 -19.53
C ARG A 172 7.06 -23.91 -19.05
N ILE A 173 6.07 -23.04 -18.97
CA ILE A 173 6.25 -21.63 -18.54
C ILE A 173 5.50 -21.35 -17.24
N ALA A 174 4.68 -22.26 -16.75
CA ALA A 174 3.83 -22.01 -15.57
C ALA A 174 4.64 -21.61 -14.33
N GLY A 175 5.81 -22.19 -14.12
CA GLY A 175 6.69 -21.80 -13.01
C GLY A 175 7.40 -20.45 -13.18
N ALA A 176 7.27 -19.81 -14.36
CA ALA A 176 7.82 -18.48 -14.58
C ALA A 176 6.75 -17.39 -14.63
N VAL A 177 5.48 -17.76 -14.77
CA VAL A 177 4.35 -16.82 -14.75
C VAL A 177 3.82 -16.75 -13.32
N GLN A 178 3.85 -15.57 -12.71
CA GLN A 178 3.36 -15.35 -11.35
C GLN A 178 1.86 -15.11 -11.36
N ALA A 179 1.39 -14.20 -12.22
CA ALA A 179 -0.03 -13.91 -12.39
C ALA A 179 -0.35 -13.45 -13.82
N VAL A 180 -1.64 -13.40 -14.13
CA VAL A 180 -2.20 -12.73 -15.30
C VAL A 180 -3.21 -11.70 -14.78
N LEU A 181 -2.79 -10.45 -14.68
CA LEU A 181 -3.57 -9.33 -14.16
C LEU A 181 -4.49 -8.75 -15.23
N GLY A 182 -5.58 -8.12 -14.82
CA GLY A 182 -6.53 -7.47 -15.71
C GLY A 182 -7.62 -8.37 -16.26
N LEU A 183 -7.87 -9.50 -15.60
CA LEU A 183 -8.95 -10.43 -15.91
C LEU A 183 -10.22 -10.15 -15.09
N SER A 184 -10.13 -9.30 -14.07
CA SER A 184 -11.22 -8.94 -13.18
C SER A 184 -11.27 -7.44 -12.93
N THR A 185 -12.47 -6.90 -12.78
CA THR A 185 -12.76 -5.52 -12.35
C THR A 185 -13.75 -5.51 -11.18
N LEU A 186 -13.78 -6.60 -10.42
CA LEU A 186 -14.70 -6.74 -9.28
C LEU A 186 -14.37 -5.75 -8.17
N TYR A 187 -13.09 -5.54 -7.92
CA TYR A 187 -12.57 -4.75 -6.83
C TYR A 187 -11.57 -3.72 -7.38
N PRO A 188 -12.05 -2.53 -7.77
CA PRO A 188 -11.14 -1.42 -8.08
C PRO A 188 -10.48 -0.94 -6.79
N ALA A 189 -9.23 -0.49 -6.87
CA ALA A 189 -8.57 0.09 -5.70
C ALA A 189 -9.38 1.26 -5.14
N GLN A 190 -9.47 1.34 -3.83
CA GLN A 190 -10.20 2.37 -3.11
C GLN A 190 -9.22 3.41 -2.58
N SER A 191 -9.65 4.67 -2.53
CA SER A 191 -8.95 5.69 -1.77
C SER A 191 -9.44 5.67 -0.32
N THR A 192 -8.52 5.86 0.61
CA THR A 192 -8.81 5.92 2.03
C THR A 192 -9.02 7.36 2.51
N VAL A 193 -9.79 8.15 1.73
CA VAL A 193 -10.10 9.54 2.05
C VAL A 193 -11.35 9.67 2.89
N ALA A 194 -11.23 10.18 4.09
CA ALA A 194 -12.35 10.55 4.96
C ALA A 194 -12.57 12.06 4.95
N ARG A 195 -13.82 12.50 4.93
CA ARG A 195 -14.18 13.92 4.85
C ARG A 195 -14.85 14.40 6.10
N GLY A 196 -14.41 15.58 6.58
CA GLY A 196 -15.03 16.29 7.67
C GLY A 196 -16.47 16.72 7.37
N SER A 197 -17.21 17.09 8.41
CA SER A 197 -18.61 17.48 8.30
C SER A 197 -18.79 18.81 7.57
N SER A 198 -19.71 18.83 6.62
CA SER A 198 -20.20 20.07 6.00
C SER A 198 -21.28 20.79 6.81
N ASN A 199 -21.54 20.39 8.06
CA ASN A 199 -22.65 20.94 8.84
C ASN A 199 -22.35 22.37 9.34
N PRO A 200 -23.13 23.39 8.91
CA PRO A 200 -22.90 24.79 9.30
C PRO A 200 -23.00 25.03 10.82
N LEU A 201 -23.68 24.16 11.57
CA LEU A 201 -23.82 24.32 13.01
C LEU A 201 -22.57 23.82 13.75
N LEU A 202 -21.88 22.80 13.24
CA LEU A 202 -20.54 22.41 13.73
C LEU A 202 -19.52 23.49 13.41
N ALA A 203 -19.51 23.96 12.17
CA ALA A 203 -18.68 25.08 11.76
C ALA A 203 -18.85 26.31 12.64
N ALA A 204 -20.10 26.65 13.01
CA ALA A 204 -20.38 27.77 13.90
C ALA A 204 -19.95 27.53 15.35
N ARG A 205 -19.99 26.28 15.82
CA ARG A 205 -19.58 25.90 17.18
C ARG A 205 -18.06 25.75 17.30
N ALA A 206 -17.40 25.14 16.32
CA ALA A 206 -15.95 25.05 16.24
C ALA A 206 -15.32 26.47 16.20
N ARG A 207 -15.92 27.42 15.46
CA ARG A 207 -15.51 28.83 15.47
C ARG A 207 -15.62 29.49 16.84
N ALA A 208 -16.54 29.05 17.69
CA ALA A 208 -16.72 29.60 19.04
C ALA A 208 -15.78 29.00 20.08
N ALA A 209 -15.23 27.82 19.82
CA ALA A 209 -14.44 27.03 20.76
C ALA A 209 -12.92 27.17 20.63
N SER A 210 -12.41 27.47 19.44
CA SER A 210 -10.96 27.58 19.23
C SER A 210 -10.59 28.72 18.29
N VAL A 211 -9.89 29.74 18.81
CA VAL A 211 -9.08 30.63 17.97
C VAL A 211 -7.84 29.86 17.59
N ARG A 212 -7.92 29.06 16.52
CA ARG A 212 -6.71 28.44 15.95
C ARG A 212 -5.86 29.54 15.34
N THR A 213 -4.68 29.73 15.88
CA THR A 213 -3.73 30.75 15.42
C THR A 213 -2.63 30.08 14.62
N ARG A 214 -2.03 30.82 13.70
CA ARG A 214 -0.80 30.39 13.04
C ARG A 214 0.25 30.03 14.06
N VAL A 215 1.01 28.97 13.77
CA VAL A 215 2.15 28.55 14.57
C VAL A 215 3.42 28.81 13.77
N ASP A 216 4.34 29.57 14.31
CA ASP A 216 5.65 29.79 13.67
C ASP A 216 6.55 28.59 13.92
N THR A 217 6.60 27.69 12.94
CA THR A 217 7.45 26.49 12.96
C THR A 217 8.75 26.68 12.18
N GLY A 218 8.96 27.85 11.55
CA GLY A 218 10.03 28.04 10.56
C GLY A 218 9.73 27.36 9.21
N GLY A 219 8.62 26.66 9.09
CA GLY A 219 8.09 26.01 7.87
C GLY A 219 7.10 26.88 7.09
N PRO A 220 6.31 26.31 6.18
CA PRO A 220 5.26 27.01 5.45
C PRO A 220 4.23 27.65 6.40
N GLN A 221 3.72 28.81 6.00
CA GLN A 221 2.73 29.55 6.77
C GLN A 221 1.47 29.77 5.95
N PRO A 222 0.26 29.42 6.45
CA PRO A 222 -0.98 29.54 5.72
C PRO A 222 -1.37 30.99 5.46
N CYS A 223 -2.13 31.27 4.42
CA CYS A 223 -2.82 32.53 4.24
C CYS A 223 -3.96 32.69 5.27
N SER A 224 -4.50 33.93 5.38
CA SER A 224 -5.59 34.20 6.33
C SER A 224 -6.82 33.35 6.02
N GLN A 225 -7.13 33.10 4.75
CA GLN A 225 -8.31 32.33 4.37
C GLN A 225 -8.25 30.89 4.91
N ALA A 226 -7.12 30.18 4.75
CA ALA A 226 -6.98 28.84 5.30
C ALA A 226 -7.11 28.82 6.83
N VAL A 227 -6.53 29.83 7.52
CA VAL A 227 -6.66 29.98 8.98
C VAL A 227 -8.09 30.29 9.41
N ASP A 228 -8.82 31.12 8.64
CA ASP A 228 -10.19 31.52 8.95
C ASP A 228 -11.19 30.39 8.67
N ASP A 229 -10.90 29.52 7.68
CA ASP A 229 -11.76 28.40 7.30
C ASP A 229 -11.50 27.15 8.17
N ALA A 230 -10.29 26.97 8.71
CA ALA A 230 -9.91 25.82 9.53
C ALA A 230 -10.84 25.58 10.74
N PRO A 231 -11.15 26.58 11.60
CA PRO A 231 -12.07 26.36 12.72
C PRO A 231 -13.48 25.99 12.30
N GLY A 232 -13.88 26.38 11.08
CA GLY A 232 -15.22 26.10 10.54
C GLY A 232 -15.36 24.69 9.99
N SER A 233 -14.26 24.08 9.57
CA SER A 233 -14.21 22.72 9.04
C SER A 233 -13.69 21.69 10.05
N GLY A 234 -13.15 22.14 11.20
CA GLY A 234 -12.48 21.27 12.16
C GLY A 234 -11.00 21.03 11.88
N GLY A 235 -10.52 21.34 10.66
CA GLY A 235 -9.18 20.95 10.21
C GLY A 235 -8.01 21.75 10.80
N TYR A 236 -6.82 21.20 10.69
CA TYR A 236 -5.56 21.82 11.06
C TYR A 236 -4.79 22.27 9.81
N THR A 237 -4.19 23.45 9.88
CA THR A 237 -3.29 23.96 8.84
C THR A 237 -1.91 23.27 8.95
N ALA A 238 -1.14 23.26 7.85
CA ALA A 238 0.14 22.53 7.79
C ALA A 238 1.15 22.99 8.86
N ASP A 239 1.13 24.27 9.28
CA ASP A 239 1.99 24.77 10.36
C ASP A 239 1.56 24.22 11.74
N GLN A 240 0.27 24.01 11.96
CA GLN A 240 -0.26 23.41 13.19
C GLN A 240 0.09 21.93 13.27
N ILE A 241 -0.08 21.18 12.18
CA ILE A 241 0.35 19.78 12.06
C ILE A 241 1.86 19.65 12.26
N ALA A 242 2.64 20.50 11.59
CA ALA A 242 4.10 20.51 11.74
C ALA A 242 4.55 20.83 13.18
N SER A 243 3.80 21.67 13.88
CA SER A 243 4.04 21.96 15.31
C SER A 243 3.71 20.77 16.20
N HIS A 244 2.61 20.07 15.91
CA HIS A 244 2.15 18.94 16.71
C HIS A 244 3.16 17.77 16.67
N TYR A 245 3.66 17.46 15.49
CA TYR A 245 4.62 16.36 15.27
C TYR A 245 6.09 16.79 15.35
N ASP A 246 6.36 17.99 15.92
CA ASP A 246 7.70 18.51 16.23
C ASP A 246 8.62 18.65 15.01
N PHE A 247 8.10 19.19 13.89
CA PHE A 247 8.89 19.48 12.70
C PHE A 247 9.74 20.76 12.84
N SER A 248 9.44 21.64 13.81
CA SER A 248 10.08 22.95 13.95
C SER A 248 11.60 22.87 13.99
N PRO A 249 12.24 21.97 14.78
CA PRO A 249 13.70 21.88 14.81
C PRO A 249 14.31 21.46 13.47
N LEU A 250 13.62 20.66 12.66
CA LEU A 250 14.07 20.29 11.32
C LEU A 250 14.04 21.49 10.38
N TYR A 251 12.95 22.27 10.41
CA TYR A 251 12.84 23.49 9.60
C TYR A 251 13.85 24.57 9.99
N GLU A 252 14.13 24.74 11.29
CA GLU A 252 15.16 25.64 11.81
C GLU A 252 16.57 25.21 11.37
N ALA A 253 16.82 23.91 11.28
CA ALA A 253 18.06 23.35 10.73
C ALA A 253 18.18 23.54 9.21
N GLY A 254 17.09 23.92 8.55
CA GLY A 254 17.00 24.10 7.10
C GLY A 254 16.55 22.85 6.36
N ASP A 255 16.19 21.78 7.07
CA ASP A 255 15.79 20.51 6.51
C ASP A 255 14.30 20.60 6.11
N LYS A 256 14.06 20.83 4.81
CA LYS A 256 12.72 21.07 4.22
C LYS A 256 12.46 20.19 2.98
N GLY A 257 13.18 19.08 2.85
CA GLY A 257 13.08 18.14 1.73
C GLY A 257 13.96 18.46 0.53
N GLN A 258 14.90 19.41 0.64
CA GLN A 258 15.77 19.80 -0.47
C GLN A 258 16.66 18.64 -0.93
N GLY A 259 16.68 18.42 -2.25
CA GLY A 259 17.45 17.36 -2.89
C GLY A 259 16.75 16.00 -2.93
N VAL A 260 15.65 15.84 -2.20
CA VAL A 260 14.87 14.60 -2.19
C VAL A 260 13.84 14.63 -3.32
N THR A 261 13.69 13.51 -4.00
CA THR A 261 12.58 13.29 -4.93
C THR A 261 11.61 12.29 -4.31
N MET A 262 10.36 12.70 -4.18
CA MET A 262 9.26 11.87 -3.70
C MET A 262 8.37 11.46 -4.87
N ALA A 263 7.72 10.33 -4.77
CA ALA A 263 6.62 9.94 -5.62
C ALA A 263 5.32 9.84 -4.82
N VAL A 264 4.26 10.31 -5.43
CA VAL A 264 2.89 10.03 -4.99
C VAL A 264 2.24 9.14 -6.05
N TYR A 265 1.62 8.07 -5.58
CA TYR A 265 0.90 7.12 -6.42
C TYR A 265 -0.57 7.49 -6.45
N GLU A 266 -1.13 7.74 -7.65
CA GLU A 266 -2.49 8.21 -7.81
C GLU A 266 -3.27 7.43 -8.86
N LEU A 267 -4.48 7.06 -8.52
CA LEU A 267 -5.41 6.41 -9.42
C LEU A 267 -6.60 7.30 -9.82
N GLU A 268 -6.61 8.54 -9.34
CA GLU A 268 -7.53 9.59 -9.77
C GLU A 268 -6.79 10.84 -10.24
N PRO A 269 -7.46 11.73 -11.00
CA PRO A 269 -6.88 13.01 -11.36
C PRO A 269 -7.00 14.03 -10.22
N ASP A 270 -6.07 14.99 -10.19
CA ASP A 270 -6.22 16.24 -9.47
C ASP A 270 -6.49 17.42 -10.42
N ALA A 271 -6.95 18.54 -9.87
CA ALA A 271 -7.03 19.79 -10.60
C ALA A 271 -5.77 20.63 -10.33
N PRO A 272 -4.88 20.84 -11.30
CA PRO A 272 -3.66 21.65 -11.07
C PRO A 272 -3.94 23.10 -10.65
N SER A 273 -5.18 23.58 -10.80
CA SER A 273 -5.62 24.88 -10.27
C SER A 273 -5.72 24.86 -8.75
N ASP A 274 -6.11 23.75 -8.17
CA ASP A 274 -6.32 23.59 -6.75
C ASP A 274 -4.97 23.50 -6.03
N ILE A 275 -4.05 22.71 -6.56
CA ILE A 275 -2.67 22.65 -6.08
C ILE A 275 -2.02 24.06 -6.13
N ARG A 276 -2.21 24.82 -7.23
CA ARG A 276 -1.70 26.19 -7.29
C ARG A 276 -2.36 27.13 -6.28
N ALA A 277 -3.64 26.92 -5.95
CA ALA A 277 -4.31 27.73 -4.93
C ALA A 277 -3.71 27.45 -3.55
N TYR A 278 -3.44 26.18 -3.23
CA TYR A 278 -2.71 25.80 -2.02
C TYR A 278 -1.31 26.42 -1.98
N GLU A 279 -0.51 26.24 -3.04
CA GLU A 279 0.83 26.80 -3.14
C GLU A 279 0.83 28.33 -2.95
N ASN A 280 -0.09 29.04 -3.59
CA ASN A 280 -0.21 30.51 -3.45
C ASN A 280 -0.55 30.92 -2.02
N CYS A 281 -1.39 30.16 -1.33
CA CYS A 281 -1.78 30.44 0.04
C CYS A 281 -0.59 30.30 1.01
N TYR A 282 0.24 29.27 0.83
CA TYR A 282 1.40 29.00 1.68
C TYR A 282 2.69 29.65 1.17
N GLY A 283 2.65 30.35 0.03
CA GLY A 283 3.84 30.94 -0.59
C GLY A 283 4.84 29.91 -1.09
N LEU A 284 4.36 28.75 -1.53
CA LEU A 284 5.16 27.61 -1.99
C LEU A 284 5.51 27.73 -3.47
N HIS A 285 6.61 27.09 -3.83
CA HIS A 285 7.09 26.90 -5.20
C HIS A 285 7.66 25.50 -5.38
N THR A 286 6.98 24.52 -4.84
CA THR A 286 7.40 23.11 -4.89
C THR A 286 7.32 22.60 -6.31
N LYS A 287 8.31 21.86 -6.74
CA LYS A 287 8.31 21.31 -8.10
C LYS A 287 7.42 20.06 -8.15
N VAL A 288 6.18 20.23 -8.57
CA VAL A 288 5.24 19.13 -8.83
C VAL A 288 5.27 18.77 -10.32
N SER A 289 5.45 17.49 -10.62
CA SER A 289 5.53 16.98 -12.00
C SER A 289 4.73 15.69 -12.14
N TYR A 290 4.03 15.54 -13.27
CA TYR A 290 3.11 14.41 -13.50
C TYR A 290 3.72 13.37 -14.42
N VAL A 291 3.57 12.09 -14.05
CA VAL A 291 3.97 10.92 -14.84
C VAL A 291 2.72 10.09 -15.13
N LYS A 292 2.31 10.05 -16.40
CA LYS A 292 1.14 9.27 -16.81
C LYS A 292 1.54 7.83 -17.14
N VAL A 293 0.93 6.88 -16.43
CA VAL A 293 1.08 5.45 -16.68
C VAL A 293 -0.18 4.95 -17.38
N ASP A 294 -0.03 4.17 -18.44
CA ASP A 294 -1.13 3.61 -19.26
C ASP A 294 -2.19 4.62 -19.73
N GLY A 295 -1.80 5.89 -19.87
CA GLY A 295 -2.70 6.98 -20.27
C GLY A 295 -3.13 7.90 -19.14
N GLY A 296 -2.86 7.52 -17.89
CA GLY A 296 -3.14 8.29 -16.69
C GLY A 296 -4.55 8.05 -16.13
N SER A 297 -4.84 8.71 -15.02
CA SER A 297 -6.06 8.58 -14.22
C SER A 297 -7.28 9.34 -14.77
N GLY A 298 -7.16 10.04 -15.89
CA GLY A 298 -8.23 10.84 -16.46
C GLY A 298 -8.03 12.34 -16.31
N THR A 299 -9.12 13.08 -16.16
CA THR A 299 -9.13 14.54 -15.98
C THR A 299 -10.26 14.95 -15.05
N GLY A 300 -10.04 16.00 -14.26
CA GLY A 300 -11.02 16.53 -13.30
C GLY A 300 -10.34 16.84 -11.97
N ALA A 301 -11.15 17.06 -10.95
CA ALA A 301 -10.66 17.32 -9.61
C ALA A 301 -10.57 16.06 -8.73
N GLY A 302 -10.95 14.90 -9.28
CA GLY A 302 -10.99 13.67 -8.52
C GLY A 302 -11.98 13.69 -7.36
N SER A 303 -11.77 12.79 -6.41
CA SER A 303 -12.51 12.75 -5.15
C SER A 303 -11.93 13.69 -4.08
N GLY A 304 -10.74 14.23 -4.30
CA GLY A 304 -9.98 15.04 -3.34
C GLY A 304 -8.79 14.30 -2.74
N GLU A 305 -8.66 13.00 -3.01
CA GLU A 305 -7.53 12.18 -2.56
C GLU A 305 -6.20 12.73 -3.07
N ALA A 306 -6.07 12.85 -4.41
CA ALA A 306 -4.85 13.35 -5.01
C ALA A 306 -4.52 14.79 -4.60
N ALA A 307 -5.54 15.63 -4.31
CA ALA A 307 -5.31 16.96 -3.78
C ALA A 307 -4.78 16.91 -2.35
N LEU A 308 -5.34 16.03 -1.49
CA LEU A 308 -4.89 15.82 -0.12
C LEU A 308 -3.43 15.40 -0.07
N ASP A 309 -3.07 14.34 -0.79
CA ASP A 309 -1.72 13.79 -0.80
C ASP A 309 -0.68 14.82 -1.25
N ILE A 310 -0.96 15.52 -2.35
CA ILE A 310 -0.08 16.55 -2.88
C ILE A 310 0.06 17.72 -1.89
N ASP A 311 -1.07 18.25 -1.39
CA ASP A 311 -1.08 19.41 -0.48
C ASP A 311 -0.33 19.10 0.82
N GLN A 312 -0.53 17.90 1.39
CA GLN A 312 0.19 17.48 2.60
C GLN A 312 1.70 17.41 2.38
N ILE A 313 2.14 16.74 1.30
CA ILE A 313 3.57 16.62 1.01
C ILE A 313 4.19 18.01 0.81
N ILE A 314 3.59 18.88 -0.01
CA ILE A 314 4.17 20.20 -0.28
C ILE A 314 4.05 21.16 0.91
N GLY A 315 3.04 20.96 1.77
CA GLY A 315 2.84 21.71 3.01
C GLY A 315 3.87 21.37 4.09
N LEU A 316 4.29 20.10 4.17
CA LEU A 316 5.22 19.61 5.21
C LEU A 316 6.67 19.50 4.71
N ALA A 317 6.88 19.16 3.44
CA ALA A 317 8.20 19.04 2.82
C ALA A 317 8.35 19.98 1.59
N PRO A 318 8.33 21.31 1.76
CA PRO A 318 8.10 22.27 0.69
C PRO A 318 9.23 22.35 -0.36
N LYS A 319 10.36 21.70 -0.17
CA LYS A 319 11.50 21.74 -1.08
C LYS A 319 11.81 20.43 -1.78
N VAL A 320 10.94 19.45 -1.69
CA VAL A 320 11.05 18.20 -2.43
C VAL A 320 10.82 18.41 -3.94
N ASN A 321 11.28 17.47 -4.75
CA ASN A 321 10.77 17.29 -6.11
C ASN A 321 9.67 16.25 -6.05
N LEU A 322 8.42 16.62 -6.28
CA LEU A 322 7.29 15.71 -6.23
C LEU A 322 6.93 15.20 -7.62
N LEU A 323 6.91 13.87 -7.77
CA LEU A 323 6.45 13.17 -8.96
C LEU A 323 5.09 12.53 -8.68
N VAL A 324 4.05 13.01 -9.32
CA VAL A 324 2.69 12.44 -9.23
C VAL A 324 2.54 11.38 -10.32
N TYR A 325 2.57 10.11 -9.95
CA TYR A 325 2.36 8.99 -10.86
C TYR A 325 0.88 8.69 -10.98
N GLN A 326 0.30 9.02 -12.12
CA GLN A 326 -1.13 8.85 -12.39
C GLN A 326 -1.38 7.64 -13.28
N GLY A 327 -2.00 6.61 -12.72
CA GLY A 327 -2.47 5.42 -13.42
C GLY A 327 -3.98 5.30 -13.48
N PRO A 328 -4.53 4.50 -14.40
CA PRO A 328 -5.98 4.29 -14.46
C PRO A 328 -6.44 3.33 -13.35
N ASN A 329 -7.50 3.70 -12.63
CA ASN A 329 -8.22 2.82 -11.70
C ASN A 329 -9.39 2.10 -12.41
N SER A 330 -9.34 1.97 -13.70
CA SER A 330 -10.49 1.48 -14.46
C SER A 330 -10.22 0.17 -15.17
N ASN A 331 -11.21 -0.69 -15.09
CA ASN A 331 -11.59 -1.67 -16.11
C ASN A 331 -10.64 -2.85 -16.38
N SER A 332 -9.52 -3.02 -15.70
CA SER A 332 -8.71 -4.20 -15.96
C SER A 332 -7.76 -4.65 -14.85
N GLY A 333 -7.72 -3.99 -13.67
CA GLY A 333 -6.82 -4.38 -12.57
C GLY A 333 -5.32 -4.33 -12.90
N THR A 334 -4.93 -3.76 -14.06
CA THR A 334 -3.52 -3.62 -14.45
C THR A 334 -2.96 -2.25 -14.13
N GLY A 335 -3.83 -1.25 -14.01
CA GLY A 335 -3.43 0.13 -13.74
C GLY A 335 -2.70 0.28 -12.40
N PRO A 336 -3.25 -0.25 -11.29
CA PRO A 336 -2.57 -0.26 -10.00
C PRO A 336 -1.17 -0.86 -10.07
N TYR A 337 -1.04 -2.12 -10.47
CA TYR A 337 0.25 -2.79 -10.62
C TYR A 337 1.22 -2.03 -11.53
N ASN A 338 0.76 -1.61 -12.73
CA ASN A 338 1.63 -0.94 -13.70
C ASN A 338 2.13 0.41 -13.19
N THR A 339 1.38 1.06 -12.31
CA THR A 339 1.77 2.34 -11.70
C THR A 339 2.86 2.14 -10.66
N TYR A 340 2.74 1.16 -9.76
CA TYR A 340 3.82 0.78 -8.85
C TYR A 340 5.07 0.32 -9.61
N ALA A 341 4.90 -0.54 -10.62
CA ALA A 341 6.01 -1.00 -11.46
C ALA A 341 6.72 0.17 -12.17
N ALA A 342 5.97 1.19 -12.62
CA ALA A 342 6.57 2.37 -13.24
C ALA A 342 7.39 3.22 -12.26
N ILE A 343 6.97 3.33 -11.01
CA ILE A 343 7.73 4.01 -9.94
C ILE A 343 9.04 3.26 -9.69
N ALA A 344 8.96 1.96 -9.44
CA ALA A 344 10.12 1.09 -9.19
C ALA A 344 11.09 1.07 -10.39
N ASP A 345 10.57 0.91 -11.61
CA ASP A 345 11.36 0.81 -12.84
C ASP A 345 12.09 2.12 -13.19
N GLN A 346 11.48 3.28 -12.91
CA GLN A 346 12.11 4.57 -13.16
C GLN A 346 13.14 4.94 -12.10
N ASP A 347 13.02 4.41 -10.89
CA ASP A 347 14.00 4.55 -9.79
C ASP A 347 14.41 6.01 -9.57
N LYS A 348 13.43 6.93 -9.51
CA LYS A 348 13.65 8.36 -9.41
C LYS A 348 13.37 8.95 -8.03
N ALA A 349 12.47 8.31 -7.30
CA ALA A 349 12.02 8.73 -5.98
C ALA A 349 12.61 7.81 -4.92
N SER A 350 13.07 8.35 -3.81
CA SER A 350 13.52 7.58 -2.65
C SER A 350 12.38 7.32 -1.65
N VAL A 351 11.38 8.18 -1.65
CA VAL A 351 10.19 8.06 -0.79
C VAL A 351 8.95 8.02 -1.69
N VAL A 352 8.10 7.02 -1.45
CA VAL A 352 6.86 6.80 -2.22
C VAL A 352 5.70 6.78 -1.24
N SER A 353 4.64 7.54 -1.52
CA SER A 353 3.41 7.59 -0.75
C SER A 353 2.25 7.04 -1.58
N THR A 354 1.40 6.22 -0.97
CA THR A 354 0.16 5.75 -1.56
C THR A 354 -0.97 5.75 -0.56
N SER A 355 -2.10 6.28 -0.98
CA SER A 355 -3.35 6.33 -0.22
C SER A 355 -4.44 5.47 -0.87
N TRP A 356 -4.02 4.48 -1.66
CA TRP A 356 -4.88 3.58 -2.43
C TRP A 356 -4.61 2.13 -2.06
N GLY A 357 -5.65 1.40 -1.77
CA GLY A 357 -5.56 -0.01 -1.42
C GLY A 357 -6.86 -0.77 -1.67
N ASN A 358 -6.87 -2.00 -1.24
CA ASN A 358 -8.01 -2.89 -1.18
C ASN A 358 -7.89 -3.75 0.08
N CYS A 359 -9.01 -4.18 0.63
CA CYS A 359 -8.99 -5.23 1.62
C CYS A 359 -8.29 -6.50 1.08
N GLU A 360 -7.36 -7.10 1.84
CA GLU A 360 -6.55 -8.24 1.40
C GLU A 360 -7.35 -9.35 0.66
N PRO A 361 -8.49 -9.86 1.15
CA PRO A 361 -9.25 -10.90 0.46
C PRO A 361 -9.90 -10.48 -0.86
N GLU A 362 -9.98 -9.19 -1.16
CA GLU A 362 -10.48 -8.69 -2.43
C GLU A 362 -9.46 -8.90 -3.55
N GLU A 363 -8.22 -9.07 -3.19
CA GLU A 363 -7.17 -9.47 -4.10
C GLU A 363 -6.94 -10.99 -4.10
N THR A 364 -6.39 -11.51 -5.18
CA THR A 364 -5.88 -12.87 -5.17
C THR A 364 -4.44 -12.86 -4.62
N LEU A 365 -4.05 -13.88 -3.87
CA LEU A 365 -2.67 -13.99 -3.37
C LEU A 365 -1.62 -13.85 -4.50
N ALA A 366 -1.91 -14.33 -5.72
CA ALA A 366 -0.99 -14.19 -6.86
C ALA A 366 -0.86 -12.73 -7.33
N GLN A 367 -1.91 -11.92 -7.19
CA GLN A 367 -1.90 -10.48 -7.46
C GLN A 367 -1.08 -9.75 -6.39
N ALA A 368 -1.40 -9.94 -5.12
CA ALA A 368 -0.65 -9.37 -3.99
C ALA A 368 0.85 -9.75 -4.05
N GLN A 369 1.17 -11.02 -4.37
CA GLN A 369 2.56 -11.46 -4.58
C GLN A 369 3.24 -10.78 -5.77
N SER A 370 2.49 -10.42 -6.82
CA SER A 370 3.08 -9.70 -7.96
C SER A 370 3.42 -8.26 -7.58
N GLU A 371 2.59 -7.61 -6.79
CA GLU A 371 2.86 -6.28 -6.22
C GLU A 371 3.98 -6.35 -5.18
N GLY A 372 3.96 -7.34 -4.29
CA GLY A 372 5.03 -7.59 -3.33
C GLY A 372 6.42 -7.72 -3.98
N THR A 373 6.49 -8.34 -5.17
CA THR A 373 7.74 -8.40 -5.94
C THR A 373 8.22 -7.01 -6.40
N VAL A 374 7.28 -6.09 -6.71
CA VAL A 374 7.62 -4.69 -7.03
C VAL A 374 8.09 -3.95 -5.77
N PHE A 375 7.50 -4.23 -4.62
CA PHE A 375 7.90 -3.60 -3.36
C PHE A 375 9.26 -4.13 -2.86
N GLU A 376 9.56 -5.42 -3.06
CA GLU A 376 10.91 -5.96 -2.90
C GLU A 376 11.91 -5.26 -3.83
N GLN A 377 11.54 -5.00 -5.10
CA GLN A 377 12.36 -4.20 -6.02
C GLN A 377 12.60 -2.80 -5.49
N MET A 378 11.58 -2.11 -4.99
CA MET A 378 11.74 -0.78 -4.37
C MET A 378 12.71 -0.83 -3.19
N ALA A 379 12.56 -1.80 -2.28
CA ALA A 379 13.44 -1.96 -1.12
C ALA A 379 14.89 -2.18 -1.52
N VAL A 380 15.17 -3.07 -2.48
CA VAL A 380 16.56 -3.32 -2.93
C VAL A 380 17.16 -2.15 -3.73
N GLN A 381 16.33 -1.21 -4.23
CA GLN A 381 16.75 0.04 -4.87
C GLN A 381 16.91 1.19 -3.85
N GLY A 382 16.57 0.97 -2.58
CA GLY A 382 16.67 1.97 -1.53
C GLY A 382 15.48 2.93 -1.48
N GLN A 383 14.36 2.57 -2.08
CA GLN A 383 13.10 3.30 -1.97
C GLN A 383 12.33 2.82 -0.73
N THR A 384 11.67 3.72 -0.02
CA THR A 384 10.69 3.39 1.01
C THR A 384 9.30 3.70 0.50
N LEU A 385 8.37 2.75 0.63
CA LEU A 385 6.96 2.91 0.32
C LEU A 385 6.18 3.01 1.63
N VAL A 386 5.37 4.05 1.76
CA VAL A 386 4.38 4.19 2.83
C VAL A 386 2.98 4.07 2.23
N ALA A 387 2.11 3.34 2.92
CA ALA A 387 0.75 3.08 2.46
C ALA A 387 -0.26 3.26 3.59
N ALA A 388 -1.38 3.86 3.27
CA ALA A 388 -2.51 3.97 4.17
C ALA A 388 -3.02 2.58 4.58
N ALA A 389 -3.35 2.41 5.86
CA ALA A 389 -3.74 1.10 6.41
C ALA A 389 -5.25 0.83 6.35
N GLY A 390 -6.01 1.70 5.71
CA GLY A 390 -7.47 1.58 5.59
C GLY A 390 -8.23 2.48 6.57
N ASP A 391 -9.51 2.70 6.26
CA ASP A 391 -10.40 3.59 7.00
C ASP A 391 -11.58 2.84 7.66
N SER A 392 -11.56 1.53 7.62
CA SER A 392 -12.61 0.67 8.18
C SER A 392 -12.16 -0.11 9.42
N GLY A 393 -11.12 0.38 10.09
CA GLY A 393 -10.59 -0.22 11.31
C GLY A 393 -10.07 -1.64 11.09
N SER A 394 -10.32 -2.52 12.06
CA SER A 394 -9.94 -3.95 11.99
C SER A 394 -10.72 -4.76 10.94
N GLN A 395 -11.66 -4.16 10.24
CA GLN A 395 -12.61 -4.80 9.32
C GLN A 395 -12.55 -4.14 7.93
N ASP A 396 -11.39 -4.12 7.35
CA ASP A 396 -11.12 -3.34 6.13
C ASP A 396 -12.03 -3.67 4.95
N CYS A 397 -12.54 -4.91 4.85
CA CYS A 397 -13.56 -5.29 3.85
C CYS A 397 -14.96 -4.72 4.12
N TRP A 398 -15.17 -3.95 5.16
CA TRP A 398 -16.47 -3.36 5.45
C TRP A 398 -16.72 -2.13 4.58
N ILE A 399 -17.68 -2.22 3.70
CA ILE A 399 -18.14 -1.11 2.86
C ILE A 399 -19.39 -0.50 3.51
N GLY A 400 -19.21 0.58 4.26
CA GLY A 400 -20.25 1.24 5.03
C GLY A 400 -21.47 1.68 4.23
N GLY A 401 -22.64 1.67 4.88
CA GLY A 401 -23.88 2.26 4.38
C GLY A 401 -25.12 1.35 4.52
N ALA A 402 -26.32 1.94 4.43
CA ALA A 402 -27.59 1.22 4.46
C ALA A 402 -27.72 0.32 3.21
N GLY A 403 -27.25 -0.88 3.29
CA GLY A 403 -27.24 -1.88 2.21
C GLY A 403 -25.85 -2.40 1.86
N GLY A 404 -24.80 -1.94 2.54
CA GLY A 404 -23.47 -2.50 2.46
C GLY A 404 -23.45 -3.97 2.89
N ASP A 405 -22.58 -4.78 2.32
CA ASP A 405 -22.31 -6.09 2.85
C ASP A 405 -21.62 -5.93 4.19
N SER A 406 -22.18 -6.60 5.19
CA SER A 406 -21.56 -6.75 6.48
C SER A 406 -20.47 -7.84 6.40
N ASN A 407 -19.39 -7.60 5.66
CA ASN A 407 -18.22 -8.42 5.86
C ASN A 407 -17.52 -7.89 7.11
N ASN A 408 -17.86 -8.47 8.24
CA ASN A 408 -17.30 -8.14 9.54
C ASN A 408 -16.09 -9.02 9.88
N SER A 409 -15.44 -9.61 8.87
CA SER A 409 -14.21 -10.37 9.07
C SER A 409 -13.10 -9.42 9.46
N LEU A 410 -12.23 -9.87 10.35
CA LEU A 410 -10.99 -9.16 10.67
C LEU A 410 -10.04 -9.29 9.48
N GLU A 411 -9.78 -8.18 8.83
CA GLU A 411 -8.97 -8.11 7.62
C GLU A 411 -8.19 -6.79 7.59
N VAL A 412 -7.07 -6.79 6.93
CA VAL A 412 -6.22 -5.60 6.74
C VAL A 412 -6.25 -5.12 5.31
N ASP A 413 -5.81 -3.89 5.09
CA ASP A 413 -5.64 -3.29 3.76
C ASP A 413 -4.35 -3.79 3.08
N ASP A 414 -4.41 -4.03 1.78
CA ASP A 414 -3.27 -4.21 0.88
C ASP A 414 -3.12 -2.94 0.01
N PRO A 415 -1.94 -2.27 -0.05
CA PRO A 415 -0.65 -2.85 0.19
C PRO A 415 -0.05 -2.63 1.58
N SER A 416 -0.74 -2.01 2.53
CA SER A 416 -0.18 -1.72 3.86
C SER A 416 0.21 -3.00 4.62
N GLY A 417 -0.52 -4.09 4.39
CA GLY A 417 -0.25 -5.42 4.93
C GLY A 417 1.01 -6.09 4.40
N GLN A 418 1.64 -5.59 3.35
CA GLN A 418 2.77 -6.25 2.71
C GLN A 418 4.10 -6.07 3.46
N PRO A 419 5.03 -7.07 3.43
CA PRO A 419 6.26 -7.06 4.24
C PRO A 419 7.23 -5.91 3.94
N PHE A 420 7.26 -5.39 2.70
CA PHE A 420 8.18 -4.33 2.27
C PHE A 420 7.48 -2.98 2.09
N VAL A 421 6.41 -2.77 2.85
CA VAL A 421 5.64 -1.53 2.92
C VAL A 421 5.56 -1.07 4.36
N THR A 422 5.62 0.25 4.58
CA THR A 422 5.31 0.85 5.89
C THR A 422 3.83 1.17 5.94
N GLY A 423 3.06 0.39 6.69
CA GLY A 423 1.63 0.61 6.90
C GLY A 423 1.40 1.76 7.89
N VAL A 424 0.56 2.72 7.51
CA VAL A 424 0.28 3.93 8.31
C VAL A 424 -1.17 3.95 8.73
N GLY A 425 -1.41 3.83 10.03
CA GLY A 425 -2.72 3.88 10.67
C GLY A 425 -3.18 5.29 11.02
N GLY A 426 -4.27 5.37 11.76
CA GLY A 426 -4.95 6.62 12.06
C GLY A 426 -5.12 6.91 13.55
N THR A 427 -4.85 8.18 13.94
CA THR A 427 -5.14 8.74 15.26
C THR A 427 -6.07 9.94 15.17
N SER A 428 -6.58 10.40 16.31
CA SER A 428 -7.28 11.69 16.49
C SER A 428 -6.47 12.58 17.40
N LEU A 429 -6.34 13.87 17.05
CA LEU A 429 -5.61 14.88 17.84
C LEU A 429 -6.47 15.51 18.93
N GLU A 430 -7.76 15.65 18.69
CA GLU A 430 -8.70 16.18 19.67
C GLU A 430 -9.60 15.06 20.18
N LEU A 431 -9.56 14.78 21.46
CA LEU A 431 -10.55 13.93 22.10
C LEU A 431 -11.94 14.57 21.92
N GLY A 432 -12.58 14.19 20.85
CA GLY A 432 -13.99 14.45 20.63
C GLY A 432 -14.86 13.61 21.54
N VAL A 433 -14.64 13.58 22.85
CA VAL A 433 -15.67 13.15 23.79
C VAL A 433 -16.76 14.20 23.73
N PHE A 434 -17.59 14.08 22.74
CA PHE A 434 -18.86 14.78 22.70
C PHE A 434 -19.78 14.20 23.77
N ASN A 435 -19.49 14.45 25.02
CA ASN A 435 -20.40 14.13 26.11
C ASN A 435 -21.62 15.04 25.97
N ILE A 436 -22.61 14.63 25.13
CA ILE A 436 -23.91 15.26 25.16
C ILE A 436 -24.65 14.72 26.37
N GLY A 437 -24.29 15.25 27.49
CA GLY A 437 -25.20 15.28 28.62
C GLY A 437 -26.49 15.94 28.17
N GLY A 438 -27.68 15.41 28.54
CA GLY A 438 -29.00 15.86 28.08
C GLY A 438 -29.34 17.33 28.29
N ASN A 439 -28.40 18.17 28.63
CA ASN A 439 -28.53 19.63 28.87
C ASN A 439 -27.70 20.47 27.88
N GLY A 440 -27.07 19.88 26.87
CA GLY A 440 -26.39 20.65 25.80
C GLY A 440 -25.11 21.38 26.19
N ASN A 441 -24.58 21.16 27.38
CA ASN A 441 -23.28 21.67 27.80
C ASN A 441 -22.17 20.64 27.43
N GLN A 442 -21.43 20.98 26.40
CA GLN A 442 -20.20 20.28 26.04
C GLN A 442 -19.04 20.88 26.82
N THR A 443 -18.34 20.07 27.57
CA THR A 443 -17.02 20.42 28.07
C THR A 443 -16.03 19.72 27.13
N TYR A 444 -15.35 20.51 26.31
CA TYR A 444 -14.15 20.03 25.61
C TYR A 444 -13.06 19.84 26.67
N PRO A 445 -12.34 18.73 26.68
CA PRO A 445 -11.11 18.66 27.47
C PRO A 445 -10.18 19.73 26.92
N THR A 446 -9.86 20.70 27.74
CA THR A 446 -8.82 21.68 27.45
C THR A 446 -7.50 20.95 27.39
N ALA A 447 -6.86 20.95 26.23
CA ALA A 447 -5.49 20.52 26.01
C ALA A 447 -5.18 19.13 26.62
N ASN A 448 -5.67 18.07 26.00
CA ASN A 448 -5.04 16.78 26.18
C ASN A 448 -3.89 16.66 25.18
N PRO A 449 -2.65 16.53 25.61
CA PRO A 449 -1.53 16.30 24.72
C PRO A 449 -1.53 14.87 24.13
N ASN A 450 -2.47 14.02 24.50
CA ASN A 450 -2.49 12.63 24.14
C ASN A 450 -3.41 12.41 22.95
N GLU A 451 -2.84 12.01 21.83
CA GLU A 451 -3.56 11.44 20.71
C GLU A 451 -4.30 10.18 21.14
N THR A 452 -5.43 9.90 20.50
CA THR A 452 -6.19 8.65 20.69
C THR A 452 -6.26 7.91 19.36
N VAL A 453 -6.67 6.64 19.39
CA VAL A 453 -7.03 5.91 18.18
C VAL A 453 -8.13 6.67 17.43
N TRP A 454 -8.01 6.79 16.12
CA TRP A 454 -9.11 7.27 15.32
C TRP A 454 -10.19 6.19 15.20
N ASN A 455 -11.36 6.46 15.79
CA ASN A 455 -12.54 5.61 15.67
C ASN A 455 -13.82 6.44 15.83
N ASN A 456 -14.46 6.75 14.69
CA ASN A 456 -15.71 7.53 14.62
C ASN A 456 -16.96 6.65 14.60
N SER A 457 -16.84 5.36 14.85
CA SER A 457 -17.95 4.42 14.71
C SER A 457 -18.71 4.11 16.00
N TYR A 458 -18.30 4.68 17.12
CA TYR A 458 -18.83 4.36 18.45
C TYR A 458 -20.35 4.55 18.56
N PRO A 459 -21.12 3.65 19.22
CA PRO A 459 -22.59 3.71 19.29
C PRO A 459 -23.17 4.94 19.96
N GLY A 460 -22.41 5.68 20.76
CA GLY A 460 -22.78 6.98 21.32
C GLY A 460 -22.66 8.12 20.32
N LEU A 461 -21.89 7.94 19.26
CA LEU A 461 -21.70 8.84 18.16
C LEU A 461 -22.74 8.63 17.04
N GLN A 462 -24.02 8.45 17.33
CA GLN A 462 -25.11 8.62 16.33
C GLN A 462 -25.01 9.96 15.57
N TYR A 463 -23.89 10.61 15.75
CA TYR A 463 -23.45 11.86 15.17
C TYR A 463 -23.01 11.70 13.74
N ALA A 464 -22.29 10.62 13.40
CA ALA A 464 -21.86 10.40 12.05
C ALA A 464 -23.04 10.49 11.08
N ALA A 465 -24.16 9.82 11.39
CA ALA A 465 -25.38 9.90 10.59
C ALA A 465 -26.09 11.27 10.70
N THR A 466 -26.05 11.93 11.87
CA THR A 466 -26.69 13.23 12.10
C THR A 466 -25.90 14.39 11.48
N TRP A 467 -24.58 14.23 11.35
CA TRP A 467 -23.65 15.26 10.92
C TRP A 467 -23.11 15.03 9.51
N GLY A 468 -23.46 13.90 8.88
CA GLY A 468 -23.03 13.55 7.52
C GLY A 468 -21.56 13.12 7.42
N ILE A 469 -20.97 12.67 8.55
CA ILE A 469 -19.65 12.03 8.58
C ILE A 469 -19.87 10.54 8.41
N ALA A 470 -19.15 9.90 7.51
CA ALA A 470 -19.15 8.46 7.40
C ALA A 470 -18.45 7.85 8.64
N PRO A 471 -18.92 6.72 9.20
CA PRO A 471 -18.15 5.99 10.19
C PRO A 471 -16.79 5.63 9.61
N GLY A 472 -15.73 5.81 10.40
CA GLY A 472 -14.37 5.48 10.03
C GLY A 472 -13.53 5.16 11.26
N ALA A 473 -12.48 4.39 11.07
CA ALA A 473 -11.50 4.04 12.09
C ALA A 473 -10.16 3.72 11.41
N GLY A 474 -9.05 3.96 12.11
CA GLY A 474 -7.72 3.63 11.61
C GLY A 474 -7.57 2.14 11.35
N GLY A 475 -7.15 1.78 10.13
CA GLY A 475 -6.96 0.39 9.73
C GLY A 475 -5.84 -0.30 10.50
N GLY A 476 -5.99 -1.60 10.71
CA GLY A 476 -4.97 -2.42 11.36
C GLY A 476 -5.48 -3.79 11.75
N GLY A 477 -4.55 -4.69 12.03
CA GLY A 477 -4.85 -6.08 12.35
C GLY A 477 -3.77 -7.04 11.89
N ILE A 478 -4.19 -8.23 11.48
CA ILE A 478 -3.31 -9.36 11.14
C ILE A 478 -3.51 -9.76 9.69
N SER A 479 -2.45 -9.71 8.89
CA SER A 479 -2.49 -10.15 7.50
C SER A 479 -2.87 -11.62 7.36
N ALA A 480 -3.75 -11.93 6.41
CA ALA A 480 -4.09 -13.28 6.00
C ALA A 480 -3.13 -13.85 4.94
N PHE A 481 -2.27 -13.02 4.34
CA PHE A 481 -1.37 -13.41 3.24
C PHE A 481 0.10 -13.54 3.67
N TRP A 482 0.54 -12.73 4.63
CA TRP A 482 1.96 -12.54 4.87
C TRP A 482 2.41 -13.02 6.25
N PRO A 483 3.44 -13.87 6.31
CA PRO A 483 4.13 -14.16 7.57
C PRO A 483 4.75 -12.89 8.16
N MET A 484 4.93 -12.89 9.48
CA MET A 484 5.58 -11.81 10.19
C MET A 484 7.00 -11.58 9.66
N PRO A 485 7.34 -10.35 9.23
CA PRO A 485 8.65 -10.02 8.70
C PRO A 485 9.75 -10.09 9.78
N ALA A 486 11.00 -10.24 9.32
CA ALA A 486 12.15 -10.35 10.20
C ALA A 486 12.33 -9.16 11.15
N TYR A 487 11.99 -7.94 10.72
CA TYR A 487 12.13 -6.74 11.56
C TYR A 487 11.12 -6.72 12.73
N GLN A 488 9.89 -7.20 12.53
CA GLN A 488 8.90 -7.35 13.62
C GLN A 488 9.35 -8.43 14.60
N SER A 489 9.70 -9.62 14.13
CA SER A 489 10.17 -10.72 14.98
C SER A 489 11.46 -10.36 15.74
N ALA A 490 12.37 -9.60 15.11
CA ALA A 490 13.59 -9.14 15.77
C ALA A 490 13.27 -8.14 16.89
N ALA A 491 12.35 -7.21 16.68
CA ALA A 491 11.91 -6.26 17.68
C ALA A 491 11.22 -6.96 18.86
N ALA A 492 10.31 -7.92 18.58
CA ALA A 492 9.66 -8.74 19.60
C ALA A 492 10.68 -9.47 20.48
N THR A 493 11.72 -10.06 19.87
CA THR A 493 12.80 -10.74 20.59
C THR A 493 13.66 -9.78 21.40
N ALA A 494 14.02 -8.63 20.84
CA ALA A 494 14.90 -7.65 21.48
C ALA A 494 14.22 -6.90 22.63
N ALA A 495 12.93 -6.61 22.48
CA ALA A 495 12.15 -5.80 23.39
C ALA A 495 10.75 -6.40 23.64
N PRO A 496 10.63 -7.48 24.44
CA PRO A 496 9.33 -8.08 24.72
C PRO A 496 8.31 -7.11 25.35
N TRP A 497 8.76 -6.02 25.92
CA TRP A 497 7.92 -4.95 26.46
C TRP A 497 7.25 -4.09 25.37
N LEU A 498 7.74 -4.16 24.14
CA LEU A 498 7.18 -3.44 23.01
C LEU A 498 5.91 -4.10 22.46
N ASN A 499 5.63 -5.33 22.89
CA ASN A 499 4.41 -6.08 22.57
C ASN A 499 4.18 -6.40 21.08
N VAL A 500 5.20 -6.35 20.25
CA VAL A 500 5.17 -6.97 18.93
C VAL A 500 5.06 -8.49 19.12
N GLU A 501 4.37 -9.21 18.29
CA GLU A 501 3.85 -10.57 18.51
C GLU A 501 2.66 -10.55 19.49
N ASN A 502 1.61 -9.85 19.07
CA ASN A 502 0.37 -9.83 19.82
C ASN A 502 -0.20 -11.26 19.97
N SER A 503 -0.73 -11.59 21.15
CA SER A 503 -1.28 -12.92 21.44
C SER A 503 -2.44 -13.32 20.52
N GLU A 504 -3.08 -12.38 19.84
CA GLU A 504 -4.14 -12.60 18.86
C GLU A 504 -3.59 -13.01 17.51
N SER A 505 -2.33 -12.68 17.22
CA SER A 505 -1.65 -13.12 16.00
C SER A 505 -1.27 -14.59 16.09
N SER A 506 -1.65 -15.35 15.08
CA SER A 506 -1.21 -16.75 14.97
C SER A 506 -0.82 -17.03 13.52
N GLY A 507 0.25 -17.80 13.31
CA GLY A 507 0.72 -18.18 11.98
C GLY A 507 -0.29 -18.96 11.12
N THR A 508 -1.43 -19.34 11.68
CA THR A 508 -2.48 -20.06 10.95
C THR A 508 -3.22 -19.18 9.96
N ASN A 509 -3.33 -17.88 10.21
CA ASN A 509 -4.05 -16.94 9.33
C ASN A 509 -3.35 -16.79 7.97
N CYS A 510 -2.05 -16.63 7.96
CA CYS A 510 -1.25 -16.44 6.75
C CYS A 510 -0.59 -17.74 6.25
N GLY A 511 -0.91 -18.90 6.81
CA GLY A 511 -0.31 -20.17 6.43
C GLY A 511 1.15 -20.34 6.85
N ALA A 512 1.66 -19.53 7.77
CA ALA A 512 3.00 -19.67 8.32
C ALA A 512 3.13 -20.92 9.19
N ALA A 513 4.36 -21.29 9.55
CA ALA A 513 4.63 -22.47 10.34
C ALA A 513 3.96 -22.40 11.72
N ALA A 514 3.54 -23.54 12.26
CA ALA A 514 2.96 -23.59 13.60
C ALA A 514 3.91 -22.98 14.64
N GLY A 515 3.42 -22.04 15.43
CA GLY A 515 4.20 -21.29 16.42
C GLY A 515 4.91 -20.05 15.86
N SER A 516 4.65 -19.70 14.59
CA SER A 516 5.02 -18.40 14.02
C SER A 516 3.84 -17.45 14.04
N TYR A 517 4.10 -16.18 13.76
CA TYR A 517 3.10 -15.11 13.68
C TYR A 517 2.90 -14.66 12.23
N CYS A 518 1.82 -13.96 11.97
CA CYS A 518 1.59 -13.26 10.72
C CYS A 518 2.02 -11.79 10.84
N ARG A 519 2.14 -11.10 9.72
CA ARG A 519 2.39 -9.67 9.65
C ARG A 519 1.32 -8.90 10.41
N GLU A 520 1.71 -8.02 11.31
CA GLU A 520 0.85 -7.13 12.08
C GLU A 520 0.94 -5.70 11.53
N VAL A 521 -0.20 -5.02 11.42
CA VAL A 521 -0.40 -3.69 10.81
C VAL A 521 -1.22 -2.85 11.79
N PRO A 522 -1.01 -1.50 11.84
CA PRO A 522 -0.05 -0.70 11.09
C PRO A 522 1.36 -0.76 11.71
N ASP A 523 2.36 -0.21 11.00
CA ASP A 523 3.69 -0.03 11.59
C ASP A 523 3.77 1.22 12.45
N VAL A 524 3.12 2.28 12.00
CA VAL A 524 3.10 3.62 12.59
C VAL A 524 1.76 4.29 12.33
N SER A 525 1.47 5.40 13.00
CA SER A 525 0.23 6.17 12.80
C SER A 525 0.46 7.69 12.83
N ALA A 526 -0.53 8.45 12.40
CA ALA A 526 -0.65 9.88 12.64
C ALA A 526 -2.12 10.29 12.52
N ASP A 527 -2.42 11.57 12.74
CA ASP A 527 -3.78 12.09 12.62
C ASP A 527 -4.45 11.69 11.31
N ALA A 528 -5.64 11.14 11.42
CA ALA A 528 -6.47 10.65 10.32
C ALA A 528 -7.95 11.01 10.50
N ASP A 529 -8.33 11.57 11.65
CA ASP A 529 -9.72 11.89 11.93
C ASP A 529 -10.18 13.08 11.07
N PRO A 530 -11.17 12.91 10.17
CA PRO A 530 -11.66 14.03 9.36
C PRO A 530 -12.31 15.15 10.17
N MET A 531 -12.58 14.94 11.46
CA MET A 531 -13.14 15.97 12.33
C MET A 531 -12.10 16.97 12.80
N ASP A 532 -10.86 16.59 12.88
CA ASP A 532 -9.68 17.39 13.18
C ASP A 532 -8.56 17.25 12.15
N GLY A 533 -8.91 16.79 10.94
CA GLY A 533 -8.01 16.47 9.85
C GLY A 533 -7.26 17.66 9.23
N TYR A 534 -6.83 17.50 8.03
CA TYR A 534 -5.90 18.41 7.36
C TYR A 534 -6.61 19.39 6.44
N MET A 535 -6.23 20.67 6.51
CA MET A 535 -6.75 21.70 5.62
C MET A 535 -6.18 21.54 4.21
N THR A 536 -7.03 21.05 3.31
CA THR A 536 -6.74 20.81 1.89
C THR A 536 -7.51 21.78 1.03
N TYR A 537 -6.97 22.23 -0.11
CA TYR A 537 -7.68 23.04 -1.08
C TYR A 537 -8.19 22.19 -2.25
N TRP A 538 -9.49 22.00 -2.33
CA TRP A 538 -10.15 21.21 -3.37
C TRP A 538 -11.46 21.82 -3.86
N ASN A 539 -11.60 22.00 -5.17
CA ASN A 539 -12.78 22.58 -5.83
C ASN A 539 -13.65 21.54 -6.56
N GLY A 540 -13.49 20.27 -6.22
CA GLY A 540 -14.33 19.22 -6.81
C GLY A 540 -15.79 19.30 -6.33
N GLN A 541 -16.70 18.84 -7.17
CA GLN A 541 -18.09 18.64 -6.81
C GLN A 541 -18.19 17.30 -6.09
N GLY A 542 -18.37 17.31 -4.77
CA GLY A 542 -18.65 16.09 -4.03
C GLY A 542 -19.89 15.39 -4.57
N SER A 543 -19.84 14.07 -4.71
CA SER A 543 -20.96 13.23 -5.18
C SER A 543 -22.14 13.12 -4.18
N GLY A 544 -22.15 13.90 -3.11
CA GLY A 544 -23.19 13.92 -2.08
C GLY A 544 -24.04 15.20 -2.17
N GLY A 545 -25.23 15.06 -2.65
CA GLY A 545 -26.20 16.05 -3.07
C GLY A 545 -26.71 17.11 -2.11
N ASN A 546 -25.91 17.75 -1.26
CA ASN A 546 -26.34 18.95 -0.53
C ASN A 546 -25.16 19.90 -0.30
N GLY A 547 -24.93 20.79 -1.27
CA GLY A 547 -24.01 21.92 -1.12
C GLY A 547 -22.56 21.52 -1.28
N ALA A 548 -22.06 21.59 -2.52
CA ALA A 548 -20.65 21.35 -2.83
C ALA A 548 -19.77 22.26 -1.95
N LEU A 549 -18.98 21.64 -1.07
CA LEU A 549 -17.88 22.33 -0.45
C LEU A 549 -16.83 22.55 -1.55
N SER A 550 -16.45 23.77 -1.77
CA SER A 550 -15.35 24.15 -2.67
C SER A 550 -14.37 25.02 -1.91
N GLY A 551 -13.10 24.86 -2.19
CA GLY A 551 -12.04 25.60 -1.52
C GLY A 551 -11.46 24.84 -0.32
N TRP A 552 -11.21 25.55 0.77
CA TRP A 552 -10.61 24.96 1.97
C TRP A 552 -11.57 24.05 2.71
N GLN A 553 -11.13 22.84 3.02
CA GLN A 553 -11.90 21.87 3.79
C GLN A 553 -11.00 20.96 4.59
N SER A 554 -11.53 20.42 5.70
CA SER A 554 -10.87 19.37 6.47
C SER A 554 -11.04 18.03 5.77
N ILE A 555 -9.95 17.33 5.52
CA ILE A 555 -9.92 15.98 4.99
C ILE A 555 -9.03 15.14 5.90
N GLY A 556 -9.45 13.92 6.18
CA GLY A 556 -8.77 12.93 6.98
C GLY A 556 -8.73 11.58 6.25
N GLY A 557 -8.77 10.50 7.01
CA GLY A 557 -8.49 9.15 6.58
C GLY A 557 -7.02 8.80 6.81
N THR A 558 -6.68 7.54 6.76
CA THR A 558 -5.27 7.12 6.77
C THR A 558 -4.51 7.63 5.55
N SER A 559 -5.25 8.10 4.52
CA SER A 559 -4.75 8.93 3.42
C SER A 559 -4.06 10.22 3.89
N ALA A 560 -4.51 10.82 4.98
CA ALA A 560 -3.91 12.05 5.49
C ALA A 560 -2.66 11.79 6.32
N SER A 561 -2.63 10.71 7.09
CA SER A 561 -1.47 10.32 7.90
C SER A 561 -0.30 9.81 7.06
N THR A 562 -0.57 9.18 5.93
CA THR A 562 0.44 8.56 5.06
C THR A 562 1.42 9.58 4.44
N PRO A 563 0.99 10.66 3.77
CA PRO A 563 1.90 11.67 3.24
C PRO A 563 2.63 12.46 4.32
N LEU A 564 2.12 12.53 5.55
CA LEU A 564 2.84 13.08 6.69
C LEU A 564 4.10 12.24 6.99
N TRP A 565 3.95 10.91 7.11
CA TRP A 565 5.09 10.01 7.32
C TRP A 565 6.07 10.05 6.15
N ALA A 566 5.57 10.13 4.92
CA ALA A 566 6.41 10.33 3.75
C ALA A 566 7.22 11.64 3.84
N ALA A 567 6.60 12.72 4.35
CA ALA A 567 7.30 13.98 4.60
C ALA A 567 8.36 13.84 5.70
N VAL A 568 8.11 13.12 6.80
CA VAL A 568 9.12 12.83 7.85
C VAL A 568 10.35 12.16 7.23
N PHE A 569 10.14 11.14 6.38
CA PHE A 569 11.24 10.44 5.71
C PHE A 569 12.00 11.35 4.74
N ALA A 570 11.29 12.19 3.99
CA ALA A 570 11.91 13.15 3.07
C ALA A 570 12.74 14.21 3.82
N LEU A 571 12.26 14.70 4.96
CA LEU A 571 13.02 15.62 5.79
C LEU A 571 14.24 14.95 6.41
N ALA A 572 14.12 13.67 6.82
CA ALA A 572 15.26 12.88 7.28
C ALA A 572 16.35 12.80 6.20
N GLU A 573 16.01 12.39 4.98
CA GLU A 573 16.96 12.29 3.87
C GLU A 573 17.58 13.63 3.49
N ALA A 574 16.81 14.71 3.55
CA ALA A 574 17.28 16.07 3.28
C ALA A 574 18.26 16.58 4.35
N SER A 575 18.25 15.98 5.54
CA SER A 575 19.01 16.44 6.68
C SER A 575 20.52 16.24 6.50
N ARG A 576 21.28 17.11 7.17
CA ARG A 576 22.74 16.93 7.22
C ARG A 576 23.16 15.64 7.93
N ALA A 577 22.30 15.10 8.77
CA ALA A 577 22.56 13.85 9.47
C ALA A 577 22.64 12.66 8.49
N CYS A 578 21.83 12.63 7.46
CA CYS A 578 21.91 11.63 6.38
C CYS A 578 23.12 11.81 5.45
N ALA A 579 23.74 12.98 5.41
CA ALA A 579 24.92 13.25 4.58
C ALA A 579 24.72 12.87 3.09
N GLY A 580 23.50 12.97 2.58
CA GLY A 580 23.16 12.59 1.20
C GLY A 580 22.89 11.10 0.99
N ASN A 581 22.76 10.32 2.06
CA ASN A 581 22.37 8.92 1.97
C ASN A 581 20.83 8.79 2.04
N LEU A 582 20.31 7.77 1.37
CA LEU A 582 18.90 7.35 1.48
C LEU A 582 18.67 6.70 2.86
N ILE A 583 17.47 6.75 3.37
CA ILE A 583 17.07 5.90 4.52
C ILE A 583 16.84 4.45 4.07
N GLY A 584 16.46 4.24 2.80
CA GLY A 584 16.06 2.93 2.28
C GLY A 584 14.71 2.49 2.83
N PHE A 585 14.37 1.21 2.73
CA PHE A 585 13.14 0.68 3.33
C PHE A 585 13.15 0.93 4.85
N ALA A 586 12.15 1.65 5.36
CA ALA A 586 12.21 2.28 6.68
C ALA A 586 11.93 1.32 7.85
N ASN A 587 11.08 0.29 7.68
CA ASN A 587 10.60 -0.52 8.80
C ASN A 587 11.71 -1.15 9.65
N PRO A 588 12.78 -1.76 9.10
CA PRO A 588 13.86 -2.30 9.92
C PRO A 588 14.49 -1.26 10.85
N ALA A 589 14.64 -0.01 10.39
CA ALA A 589 15.17 1.07 11.20
C ALA A 589 14.18 1.56 12.26
N LEU A 590 12.89 1.69 11.91
CA LEU A 590 11.82 2.08 12.84
C LEU A 590 11.74 1.08 14.02
N TYR A 591 11.64 -0.20 13.72
CA TYR A 591 11.55 -1.25 14.74
C TYR A 591 12.85 -1.39 15.55
N ALA A 592 14.02 -1.23 14.94
CA ALA A 592 15.30 -1.22 15.65
C ALA A 592 15.41 -0.06 16.64
N LEU A 593 15.00 1.14 16.23
CA LEU A 593 14.97 2.33 17.10
C LEU A 593 13.98 2.15 18.24
N ALA A 594 12.76 1.67 17.95
CA ALA A 594 11.72 1.42 18.93
C ALA A 594 12.17 0.38 20.00
N SER A 595 12.79 -0.72 19.56
CA SER A 595 13.21 -1.81 20.44
C SER A 595 14.51 -1.54 21.22
N SER A 596 15.22 -0.44 20.93
CA SER A 596 16.53 -0.15 21.54
C SER A 596 16.48 0.09 23.05
N SER A 597 15.48 0.81 23.54
CA SER A 597 15.12 0.97 24.96
C SER A 597 13.79 1.72 25.10
N GLN A 598 13.10 1.58 26.23
CA GLN A 598 11.86 2.32 26.53
C GLN A 598 12.06 3.84 26.45
N SER A 599 13.19 4.36 26.92
CA SER A 599 13.47 5.80 26.84
C SER A 599 13.74 6.28 25.42
N ALA A 600 14.35 5.46 24.59
CA ALA A 600 14.55 5.77 23.16
C ALA A 600 13.20 5.71 22.42
N TYR A 601 12.41 4.69 22.64
CA TYR A 601 11.05 4.58 22.09
C TYR A 601 10.24 5.84 22.40
N ALA A 602 10.10 6.21 23.68
CA ALA A 602 9.37 7.41 24.09
C ALA A 602 9.97 8.74 23.57
N SER A 603 11.22 8.73 23.07
CA SER A 603 11.80 9.93 22.43
C SER A 603 11.52 10.02 20.95
N TYR A 604 11.26 8.89 20.28
CA TYR A 604 11.03 8.83 18.84
C TYR A 604 9.56 8.77 18.45
N PHE A 605 8.75 8.15 19.32
CA PHE A 605 7.33 7.93 19.09
C PHE A 605 6.50 8.45 20.26
N ASN A 606 5.33 8.96 19.97
CA ASN A 606 4.26 9.14 20.94
C ASN A 606 3.47 7.83 20.96
N ASP A 607 3.55 7.13 22.09
CA ASP A 607 2.84 5.88 22.34
C ASP A 607 1.34 6.21 22.56
N VAL A 608 0.48 5.76 21.68
CA VAL A 608 -0.97 5.92 21.81
C VAL A 608 -1.47 4.76 22.64
N THR A 609 -1.82 5.04 23.88
CA THR A 609 -2.20 4.02 24.85
C THR A 609 -3.66 4.12 25.20
N ASN A 610 -4.24 3.03 25.69
CA ASN A 610 -5.57 2.99 26.27
C ASN A 610 -5.70 4.09 27.33
N ASP A 611 -6.66 5.01 27.13
CA ASP A 611 -6.98 6.06 28.09
C ASP A 611 -8.22 5.66 28.90
N ALA A 612 -8.04 5.45 30.20
CA ALA A 612 -9.14 5.13 31.13
C ALA A 612 -10.26 6.19 31.14
N ILE A 613 -10.07 7.33 30.50
CA ILE A 613 -11.05 8.42 30.45
C ILE A 613 -12.03 8.23 29.26
N ASN A 614 -11.64 7.51 28.21
CA ASN A 614 -12.49 7.25 27.06
C ASN A 614 -12.35 5.79 26.58
N PRO A 615 -12.97 4.83 27.29
CA PRO A 615 -12.91 3.42 26.88
C PRO A 615 -13.56 3.12 25.53
N ALA A 616 -14.01 4.11 24.82
CA ALA A 616 -14.72 4.01 23.55
C ALA A 616 -13.89 4.47 22.35
N GLY A 617 -12.69 4.98 22.55
CA GLY A 617 -11.78 5.44 21.50
C GLY A 617 -10.43 4.74 21.56
N ASP A 618 -10.35 3.60 22.25
CA ASP A 618 -9.10 2.92 22.53
C ASP A 618 -8.83 1.76 21.56
N ASP A 619 -9.78 1.44 20.67
CA ASP A 619 -9.68 0.36 19.71
C ASP A 619 -10.02 0.84 18.29
N ASN A 620 -9.58 0.09 17.30
CA ASN A 620 -9.94 0.30 15.90
C ASN A 620 -11.12 -0.58 15.44
N ASP A 621 -11.89 -1.16 16.36
CA ASP A 621 -13.07 -1.95 16.03
C ASP A 621 -14.20 -1.06 15.51
N LEU A 622 -14.64 -1.31 14.28
CA LEU A 622 -15.71 -0.54 13.68
C LEU A 622 -17.07 -1.02 14.18
N SER A 623 -17.53 -0.48 15.31
CA SER A 623 -18.79 -0.88 15.95
C SER A 623 -20.02 -0.69 15.05
N ALA A 624 -19.94 0.18 14.03
CA ALA A 624 -20.97 0.34 13.01
C ALA A 624 -21.18 -0.95 12.17
N SER A 625 -20.19 -1.83 12.10
CA SER A 625 -20.32 -3.14 11.45
C SER A 625 -21.12 -4.16 12.26
N GLY A 626 -21.39 -3.86 13.55
CA GLY A 626 -22.06 -4.76 14.48
C GLY A 626 -21.13 -5.71 15.23
N ASN A 627 -19.83 -5.61 15.02
CA ASN A 627 -18.82 -6.20 15.89
C ASN A 627 -18.54 -5.23 17.06
N THR A 628 -18.48 -5.71 18.26
CA THR A 628 -18.25 -4.92 19.47
C THR A 628 -17.25 -5.64 20.40
N ALA A 629 -16.31 -6.38 19.80
CA ALA A 629 -15.43 -7.26 20.55
C ALA A 629 -14.22 -6.54 21.16
N GLY A 630 -14.03 -5.23 20.89
CA GLY A 630 -12.90 -4.46 21.42
C GLY A 630 -11.56 -4.97 20.86
N LEU A 631 -11.49 -5.27 19.62
CA LEU A 631 -10.33 -5.70 18.85
C LEU A 631 -9.86 -4.52 18.00
N TYR A 632 -8.74 -4.19 17.97
CA TYR A 632 -7.51 -4.28 18.62
C TYR A 632 -7.33 -3.05 19.51
N GLU A 633 -7.24 -3.25 20.83
CA GLU A 633 -7.09 -2.15 21.77
C GLU A 633 -5.69 -1.54 21.69
N ALA A 634 -5.63 -0.20 21.77
CA ALA A 634 -4.37 0.50 21.95
C ALA A 634 -3.78 0.16 23.33
N GLY A 635 -2.49 -0.05 23.36
CA GLY A 635 -1.79 -0.48 24.56
C GLY A 635 -0.40 0.15 24.67
N THR A 636 0.33 -0.15 25.74
CA THR A 636 1.71 0.32 25.86
C THR A 636 2.63 -0.41 24.89
N GLY A 637 3.36 0.33 24.09
CA GLY A 637 4.26 -0.19 23.08
C GLY A 637 3.59 -0.34 21.72
N TYR A 638 3.91 -1.39 20.98
CA TYR A 638 3.26 -1.68 19.71
C TYR A 638 1.87 -2.30 19.94
N ASP A 639 0.89 -1.84 19.19
CA ASP A 639 -0.43 -2.44 19.09
C ASP A 639 -0.95 -2.39 17.63
N MET A 640 -2.00 -3.15 17.34
CA MET A 640 -2.57 -3.22 15.98
C MET A 640 -3.60 -2.13 15.67
N ALA A 641 -3.79 -1.17 16.57
CA ALA A 641 -4.61 0.02 16.33
C ALA A 641 -3.77 1.20 15.83
N THR A 642 -2.55 1.37 16.37
CA THR A 642 -1.69 2.54 16.10
C THR A 642 -0.23 2.21 15.79
N GLY A 643 0.15 0.94 15.76
CA GLY A 643 1.52 0.51 15.48
C GLY A 643 2.51 0.94 16.58
N LEU A 644 3.66 1.46 16.16
CA LEU A 644 4.65 2.07 17.06
C LEU A 644 4.23 3.46 17.57
N GLY A 645 3.03 3.95 17.21
CA GLY A 645 2.55 5.28 17.56
C GLY A 645 2.90 6.35 16.52
N THR A 646 2.80 7.62 16.92
CA THR A 646 2.97 8.78 16.05
C THR A 646 4.37 9.41 16.16
N PRO A 647 4.85 10.16 15.13
CA PRO A 647 6.25 10.54 15.08
C PRO A 647 6.58 11.73 15.98
N ASN A 648 7.69 11.67 16.72
CA ASN A 648 8.42 12.86 17.14
C ASN A 648 9.48 13.15 16.08
N ALA A 649 9.14 13.97 15.09
CA ALA A 649 9.95 14.13 13.88
C ALA A 649 11.35 14.71 14.18
N ALA A 650 11.48 15.62 15.15
CA ALA A 650 12.74 16.22 15.54
C ALA A 650 13.78 15.19 15.99
N ASN A 651 13.35 14.19 16.72
CA ASN A 651 14.23 13.15 17.25
C ASN A 651 14.37 11.96 16.28
N LEU A 652 13.28 11.57 15.65
CA LEU A 652 13.21 10.39 14.77
C LEU A 652 14.02 10.59 13.47
N ALA A 653 13.85 11.73 12.78
CA ALA A 653 14.49 11.95 11.49
C ALA A 653 16.03 11.83 11.54
N PRO A 654 16.74 12.50 12.49
CA PRO A 654 18.17 12.28 12.62
C PRO A 654 18.54 10.88 13.15
N ALA A 655 17.65 10.18 13.85
CA ALA A 655 17.91 8.81 14.31
C ALA A 655 17.88 7.81 13.15
N LEU A 656 16.92 7.90 12.25
CA LEU A 656 16.86 7.11 11.00
C LEU A 656 18.15 7.26 10.19
N CYS A 657 18.66 8.49 10.09
CA CYS A 657 19.92 8.76 9.41
C CYS A 657 21.11 8.13 10.12
N ARG A 658 21.15 8.13 11.45
CA ARG A 658 22.22 7.45 12.21
C ARG A 658 22.22 5.96 11.97
N GLU A 659 21.06 5.30 11.97
CA GLU A 659 20.93 3.89 11.60
C GLU A 659 21.44 3.63 10.18
N ALA A 660 21.10 4.50 9.24
CA ALA A 660 21.60 4.45 7.89
C ALA A 660 23.13 4.58 7.78
N LEU A 661 23.80 5.28 8.70
CA LEU A 661 25.24 5.58 8.65
C LEU A 661 26.11 4.67 9.53
N GLN A 662 25.55 4.03 10.56
CA GLN A 662 26.33 3.28 11.56
C GLN A 662 27.22 2.19 10.96
N VAL A 663 26.88 1.63 9.81
CA VAL A 663 27.65 0.56 9.19
C VAL A 663 28.78 1.03 8.28
N GLN A 664 28.76 2.28 7.80
CA GLN A 664 29.94 2.82 7.09
C GLN A 664 31.18 2.86 7.99
N ALA A 665 31.01 3.11 9.29
CA ALA A 665 32.12 3.10 10.25
C ALA A 665 32.67 1.69 10.53
N ALA A 666 31.83 0.67 10.58
CA ALA A 666 32.23 -0.73 10.79
C ALA A 666 32.85 -1.36 9.53
N GLY A 667 32.32 -1.05 8.34
CA GLY A 667 32.82 -1.53 7.05
C GLY A 667 34.17 -0.93 6.67
N SER A 668 34.41 0.34 6.96
CA SER A 668 35.69 1.01 6.66
C SER A 668 36.86 0.49 7.50
N SER A 669 36.62 -0.05 8.69
CA SER A 669 37.66 -0.67 9.51
C SER A 669 38.09 -2.08 9.04
N ARG A 670 37.26 -2.79 8.26
CA ARG A 670 37.61 -4.08 7.66
C ARG A 670 38.28 -3.98 6.30
N ALA A 671 37.98 -2.94 5.53
CA ALA A 671 38.58 -2.78 4.19
C ALA A 671 40.06 -2.33 4.22
N SER A 672 40.55 -1.75 5.35
CA SER A 672 41.95 -1.36 5.50
C SER A 672 42.90 -2.47 5.90
N SER A 673 42.40 -3.68 6.25
CA SER A 673 43.23 -4.82 6.70
C SER A 673 43.55 -5.88 5.64
N THR A 674 43.04 -5.74 4.40
CA THR A 674 43.26 -6.72 3.31
C THR A 674 44.08 -6.21 2.11
N ARG A 675 44.74 -5.06 2.22
CA ARG A 675 45.72 -4.61 1.22
C ARG A 675 47.15 -4.53 1.79
N ALA A 676 47.64 -5.65 2.27
CA ALA A 676 49.07 -5.90 2.39
C ALA A 676 49.30 -7.40 2.23
N CYS A 677 49.48 -7.83 1.00
CA CYS A 677 50.33 -8.92 0.56
C CYS A 677 49.96 -9.40 -0.86
N ARG A 678 50.82 -9.00 -1.77
CA ARG A 678 51.15 -9.48 -3.13
C ARG A 678 50.47 -8.79 -4.30
#